data_19110b429febf0db762efa95b3ab134b
#
_entry.id   19110b429febf0db762efa95b3ab134b
#
_cell.length_a   1.000
_cell.length_b   1.000
_cell.length_c   1.000
_cell.angle_alpha   90.00
_cell.angle_beta   90.00
_cell.angle_gamma   90.00
#
_symmetry.space_group_name_H-M   'P 1'
#
loop_
_entity.id
_entity.type
_entity.pdbx_description
1 polymer ?
#
loop_
_entity_poly.entity_id
_entity_poly.type
_entity_poly.pdbx_seq_one_letter_code
_entity_poly.pdbx_strand_id
1 'polypeptide(L)'
;VDWESVAKPVISKVEAGADGFTVTVEGIVDEYNGAEDIVVTMLHNDGQAGEAVIKRSEGTATVNFTAHESGDYTFVATAQRLGCADKASDVYEVKDFILGVKMPTITWAENKGNGEVYLDWVNISDAKDYTLTYKVKGSDESTAVKIDGITEGDYTVKNLTVGSTYEFSVVANRADGYCSAVSEKELSVTADAQKNWYVSTVGSAQETKATITEADGNAQVINIANGDTASKKVATVEAKDITNTTGSMEIQAKASGKISDDEDGFSYYYTKVNPEKENFELTATFTVTDASLTPDNQTGFGVVVADTLGVNNWGTPSYVHKYFNYFSSMMYSSKINAPTMRYITGYTSADTSNKDGVDRVNNNVKFNQLTGTDMFKVGAEYTFTVRKTDDGYEAVATTENGTQTQKLTANDFTSVQEDGTVVVGVMVARKIGVKITDIKFTTSESKGLATSEVVEDKVTPSIRVYSSNTCGAGEYEYTVVPNCAGTLKVTGSADGKAISKEVTADEVVRIPVAVNVGSNTIKAEFEPAAAANITSTTTVTSETNVTRKVYGEAGQTIIVTPDGKTTGDGTEESPLDINTAVSYAQPGQTILMKNGVYDKWITINRSVCGTADKPINLVAESISTDGTDGVVLSGAGLTVIGSYWHVYGLYVKDSSGVGIQVSGNYNTIDMCTVNHAANSGIQISRNGGADNYAGIQGKLWPTGNLIKNCESFDNCDAGRNDADGFAAKLTCGEGNRFYGCISHNNIDDGWDLYAKSVSGTIGSVTIENCVAYNNGWLTTDDVTAAGYNYGEGNGFKLGGGYLKGGHKLINCVSFGNHAKGITSNSCPDISITRCTAYNNGNANSYSIGLNTMDSMLKEWKVSGLISMSKADLTAKADLIPFSQHGDDNYIYNGSESYNNLGQKA
;
A
#
# COMPACT_ATOMS: atom_id res chain seq x y z
N VAL A 1 44.80 -10.77 -25.17
CA VAL A 1 43.63 -10.36 -24.37
C VAL A 1 43.16 -11.59 -23.66
N ASP A 2 43.18 -11.57 -22.33
CA ASP A 2 42.63 -12.64 -21.51
C ASP A 2 41.14 -12.34 -21.27
N TRP A 3 40.27 -12.96 -22.07
CA TRP A 3 38.84 -12.81 -21.96
C TRP A 3 38.23 -13.66 -20.82
N GLU A 4 39.05 -14.48 -20.14
CA GLU A 4 38.62 -15.42 -19.11
C GLU A 4 38.87 -14.88 -17.70
N SER A 5 39.50 -13.74 -17.51
CA SER A 5 39.82 -13.18 -16.20
C SER A 5 39.43 -11.69 -16.08
N VAL A 6 38.93 -11.32 -14.94
CA VAL A 6 38.70 -9.94 -14.50
C VAL A 6 39.88 -9.46 -13.67
N ALA A 7 40.27 -8.19 -13.79
CA ALA A 7 41.31 -7.61 -12.93
C ALA A 7 40.86 -7.58 -11.47
N LYS A 8 41.78 -7.89 -10.55
CA LYS A 8 41.54 -7.82 -9.11
C LYS A 8 41.39 -6.34 -8.72
N PRO A 9 40.25 -5.93 -8.10
CA PRO A 9 40.09 -4.55 -7.62
C PRO A 9 40.93 -4.29 -6.36
N VAL A 10 41.19 -3.04 -6.06
CA VAL A 10 41.95 -2.61 -4.89
C VAL A 10 41.15 -1.58 -4.11
N ILE A 11 40.84 -1.86 -2.86
CA ILE A 11 40.35 -0.84 -1.94
C ILE A 11 41.57 -0.05 -1.47
N SER A 12 41.74 1.16 -1.98
CA SER A 12 42.92 2.00 -1.68
C SER A 12 42.72 2.82 -0.41
N LYS A 13 41.45 3.10 -0.03
CA LYS A 13 41.16 3.91 1.13
C LYS A 13 39.74 3.63 1.66
N VAL A 14 39.61 3.62 2.97
CA VAL A 14 38.33 3.73 3.66
C VAL A 14 38.45 4.87 4.67
N GLU A 15 37.61 5.87 4.50
CA GLU A 15 37.50 7.01 5.41
C GLU A 15 36.26 6.85 6.28
N ALA A 16 36.47 6.82 7.59
CA ALA A 16 35.38 6.81 8.55
C ALA A 16 34.84 8.25 8.76
N GLY A 17 33.54 8.42 8.55
CA GLY A 17 32.76 9.60 8.94
C GLY A 17 32.07 9.39 10.30
N ALA A 18 31.18 10.30 10.66
CA ALA A 18 30.42 10.19 11.91
C ALA A 18 29.38 9.07 11.87
N ASP A 19 28.83 8.77 10.71
CA ASP A 19 27.68 7.87 10.49
C ASP A 19 27.97 6.74 9.50
N GLY A 20 29.24 6.54 9.13
CA GLY A 20 29.60 5.49 8.19
C GLY A 20 30.94 5.69 7.51
N PHE A 21 31.06 5.17 6.29
CA PHE A 21 32.34 5.05 5.60
C PHE A 21 32.25 5.50 4.14
N THR A 22 33.31 6.16 3.68
CA THR A 22 33.54 6.37 2.25
C THR A 22 34.66 5.43 1.80
N VAL A 23 34.35 4.51 0.92
CA VAL A 23 35.28 3.50 0.37
C VAL A 23 35.74 3.93 -1.00
N THR A 24 37.05 4.03 -1.22
CA THR A 24 37.69 4.33 -2.50
C THR A 24 38.25 3.05 -3.12
N VAL A 25 37.82 2.75 -4.33
CA VAL A 25 38.27 1.58 -5.09
C VAL A 25 39.05 2.05 -6.30
N GLU A 26 40.26 1.53 -6.47
CA GLU A 26 41.15 1.80 -7.59
C GLU A 26 41.32 0.57 -8.51
N GLY A 27 41.84 0.78 -9.68
CA GLY A 27 42.11 -0.27 -10.66
C GLY A 27 40.86 -0.67 -11.46
N ILE A 28 39.83 0.16 -11.46
CA ILE A 28 38.59 -0.03 -12.25
C ILE A 28 38.89 0.42 -13.71
N VAL A 29 39.97 -0.01 -14.25
CA VAL A 29 40.30 0.36 -15.64
C VAL A 29 40.69 -0.89 -16.38
N ASP A 30 40.11 -1.15 -17.47
CA ASP A 30 40.78 -1.53 -18.67
C ASP A 30 39.79 -1.94 -19.78
N GLU A 31 40.06 -1.59 -20.98
CA GLU A 31 39.33 -2.02 -22.17
C GLU A 31 39.29 -3.55 -22.32
N TYR A 32 40.20 -4.28 -21.64
CA TYR A 32 40.37 -5.72 -21.87
C TYR A 32 40.16 -6.61 -20.63
N ASN A 33 40.42 -6.14 -19.42
CA ASN A 33 40.27 -6.89 -18.17
C ASN A 33 39.38 -6.17 -17.14
N GLY A 34 38.68 -5.11 -17.54
CA GLY A 34 37.83 -4.34 -16.67
C GLY A 34 36.60 -5.11 -16.21
N ALA A 35 36.21 -4.90 -14.99
CA ALA A 35 34.94 -5.37 -14.46
C ALA A 35 33.76 -4.65 -15.14
N GLU A 36 32.67 -5.32 -15.32
CA GLU A 36 31.38 -4.70 -15.64
C GLU A 36 30.81 -4.05 -14.40
N ASP A 37 30.87 -4.76 -13.29
CA ASP A 37 30.46 -4.31 -11.97
C ASP A 37 31.56 -4.59 -10.93
N ILE A 38 31.68 -3.68 -9.95
CA ILE A 38 32.43 -3.97 -8.72
C ILE A 38 31.45 -3.86 -7.56
N VAL A 39 31.19 -5.00 -6.92
CA VAL A 39 30.37 -5.08 -5.72
C VAL A 39 31.26 -4.84 -4.51
N VAL A 40 31.02 -3.76 -3.79
CA VAL A 40 31.72 -3.47 -2.52
C VAL A 40 30.82 -3.92 -1.39
N THR A 41 31.27 -4.89 -0.61
CA THR A 41 30.56 -5.45 0.54
C THR A 41 31.18 -4.93 1.83
N MET A 42 30.36 -4.39 2.71
CA MET A 42 30.71 -4.02 4.08
C MET A 42 30.23 -5.13 5.02
N LEU A 43 31.10 -5.61 5.88
CA LEU A 43 30.81 -6.63 6.89
C LEU A 43 31.03 -6.07 8.30
N HIS A 44 30.18 -6.48 9.23
CA HIS A 44 30.30 -6.22 10.66
C HIS A 44 30.00 -7.51 11.44
N ASN A 45 30.86 -7.89 12.37
CA ASN A 45 30.73 -9.16 13.12
C ASN A 45 30.52 -10.39 12.21
N ASP A 46 31.27 -10.49 11.12
CA ASP A 46 31.16 -11.55 10.09
C ASP A 46 29.81 -11.61 9.35
N GLY A 47 28.90 -10.68 9.60
CA GLY A 47 27.63 -10.51 8.89
C GLY A 47 27.71 -9.39 7.82
N GLN A 48 27.00 -9.56 6.71
CA GLN A 48 26.90 -8.49 5.71
C GLN A 48 26.09 -7.32 6.29
N ALA A 49 26.75 -6.17 6.43
CA ALA A 49 26.17 -4.94 6.96
C ALA A 49 25.77 -3.92 5.87
N GLY A 50 26.31 -4.08 4.66
CA GLY A 50 25.97 -3.22 3.53
C GLY A 50 26.60 -3.72 2.25
N GLU A 51 26.00 -3.26 1.12
CA GLU A 51 26.53 -3.54 -0.22
C GLU A 51 26.30 -2.32 -1.12
N ALA A 52 27.28 -2.01 -1.94
CA ALA A 52 27.19 -0.98 -2.95
C ALA A 52 27.83 -1.47 -4.25
N VAL A 53 27.24 -1.08 -5.38
CA VAL A 53 27.72 -1.50 -6.70
C VAL A 53 28.30 -0.29 -7.44
N ILE A 54 29.56 -0.41 -7.84
CA ILE A 54 30.23 0.54 -8.74
C ILE A 54 30.09 -0.03 -10.16
N LYS A 55 29.37 0.68 -10.99
CA LYS A 55 29.29 0.38 -12.42
C LYS A 55 30.58 0.78 -13.12
N ARG A 56 30.86 0.16 -14.27
CA ARG A 56 32.05 0.41 -15.07
C ARG A 56 32.33 1.91 -15.20
N SER A 57 33.46 2.33 -14.71
CA SER A 57 33.95 3.71 -14.85
C SER A 57 35.42 3.69 -15.19
N GLU A 58 35.91 4.78 -15.78
CA GLU A 58 37.31 4.98 -16.03
C GLU A 58 37.97 5.59 -14.79
N GLY A 59 38.83 4.85 -14.11
CA GLY A 59 39.65 5.38 -13.04
C GLY A 59 39.21 4.96 -11.62
N THR A 60 39.21 5.91 -10.69
CA THR A 60 38.88 5.70 -9.27
C THR A 60 37.45 6.01 -8.99
N ALA A 61 36.81 5.16 -8.22
CA ALA A 61 35.42 5.39 -7.78
C ALA A 61 35.31 5.31 -6.26
N THR A 62 34.32 6.03 -5.73
CA THR A 62 33.97 6.01 -4.30
C THR A 62 32.53 5.61 -4.09
N VAL A 63 32.30 4.84 -3.01
CA VAL A 63 30.96 4.48 -2.53
C VAL A 63 30.84 4.78 -1.04
N ASN A 64 29.62 5.13 -0.61
CA ASN A 64 29.33 5.46 0.78
C ASN A 64 28.50 4.35 1.43
N PHE A 65 28.82 4.06 2.69
CA PHE A 65 28.09 3.12 3.53
C PHE A 65 27.64 3.81 4.81
N THR A 66 26.42 3.52 5.25
CA THR A 66 25.93 3.92 6.58
C THR A 66 26.21 2.80 7.56
N ALA A 67 26.84 3.13 8.68
CA ALA A 67 27.02 2.22 9.81
C ALA A 67 25.82 2.33 10.75
N HIS A 68 25.42 1.21 11.34
CA HIS A 68 24.31 1.16 12.29
C HIS A 68 24.77 0.85 13.73
N GLU A 69 26.00 0.40 13.90
CA GLU A 69 26.60 0.05 15.18
C GLU A 69 28.06 0.48 15.23
N SER A 70 28.61 0.60 16.46
CA SER A 70 30.05 0.78 16.65
C SER A 70 30.74 -0.59 16.63
N GLY A 71 32.01 -0.64 16.24
CA GLY A 71 32.79 -1.87 16.24
C GLY A 71 33.73 -2.01 15.04
N ASP A 72 34.16 -3.22 14.78
CA ASP A 72 35.09 -3.55 13.69
C ASP A 72 34.31 -3.79 12.39
N TYR A 73 34.80 -3.17 11.33
CA TYR A 73 34.22 -3.33 9.99
C TYR A 73 35.28 -3.84 9.02
N THR A 74 34.85 -4.65 8.07
CA THR A 74 35.69 -5.06 6.95
C THR A 74 35.02 -4.79 5.63
N PHE A 75 35.82 -4.51 4.62
CA PHE A 75 35.37 -4.19 3.28
C PHE A 75 36.06 -5.09 2.25
N VAL A 76 35.28 -5.58 1.30
CA VAL A 76 35.75 -6.39 0.19
C VAL A 76 35.13 -5.84 -1.09
N ALA A 77 35.92 -5.59 -2.09
CA ALA A 77 35.45 -5.24 -3.44
C ALA A 77 35.58 -6.47 -4.33
N THR A 78 34.51 -6.88 -5.01
CA THR A 78 34.47 -8.03 -5.91
C THR A 78 34.19 -7.56 -7.34
N ALA A 79 35.14 -7.76 -8.22
CA ALA A 79 35.01 -7.46 -9.64
C ALA A 79 34.26 -8.59 -10.35
N GLN A 80 33.26 -8.21 -11.14
CA GLN A 80 32.38 -9.12 -11.88
C GLN A 80 32.32 -8.76 -13.36
N ARG A 81 32.28 -9.79 -14.21
CA ARG A 81 32.02 -9.67 -15.64
C ARG A 81 31.43 -10.99 -16.16
N LEU A 82 30.45 -10.89 -17.02
CA LEU A 82 29.78 -12.05 -17.60
C LEU A 82 30.81 -12.99 -18.30
N GLY A 83 30.77 -14.27 -17.93
CA GLY A 83 31.66 -15.30 -18.48
C GLY A 83 33.05 -15.37 -17.83
N CYS A 84 33.34 -14.53 -16.83
CA CYS A 84 34.58 -14.57 -16.06
C CYS A 84 34.32 -15.02 -14.62
N ALA A 85 35.34 -15.59 -13.98
CA ALA A 85 35.29 -15.85 -12.56
C ALA A 85 35.49 -14.53 -11.79
N ASP A 86 34.68 -14.32 -10.76
CA ASP A 86 34.77 -13.16 -9.86
C ASP A 86 36.16 -13.04 -9.20
N LYS A 87 36.61 -11.81 -9.04
CA LYS A 87 37.89 -11.49 -8.37
C LYS A 87 37.64 -10.55 -7.19
N ALA A 88 37.96 -11.03 -6.00
CA ALA A 88 37.84 -10.20 -4.79
C ALA A 88 39.15 -9.47 -4.49
N SER A 89 39.03 -8.26 -3.94
CA SER A 89 40.16 -7.51 -3.36
C SER A 89 40.74 -8.23 -2.14
N ASP A 90 41.85 -7.75 -1.62
CA ASP A 90 42.22 -8.02 -0.26
C ASP A 90 41.19 -7.34 0.67
N VAL A 91 41.02 -7.91 1.88
CA VAL A 91 40.12 -7.37 2.90
C VAL A 91 40.72 -6.08 3.44
N TYR A 92 39.95 -5.01 3.48
CA TYR A 92 40.30 -3.77 4.16
C TYR A 92 39.62 -3.73 5.51
N GLU A 93 40.40 -3.56 6.60
CA GLU A 93 39.88 -3.57 7.98
C GLU A 93 39.84 -2.15 8.54
N VAL A 94 38.74 -1.79 9.20
CA VAL A 94 38.59 -0.61 10.04
C VAL A 94 38.28 -1.10 11.45
N LYS A 95 39.17 -0.81 12.38
CA LYS A 95 39.06 -1.24 13.78
C LYS A 95 38.49 -0.12 14.65
N ASP A 96 37.76 -0.52 15.69
CA ASP A 96 37.27 0.37 16.75
C ASP A 96 36.47 1.58 16.18
N PHE A 97 35.70 1.41 15.12
CA PHE A 97 34.83 2.48 14.62
C PHE A 97 33.80 2.85 15.70
N ILE A 98 33.66 4.15 15.94
CA ILE A 98 32.64 4.68 16.85
C ILE A 98 31.59 5.42 16.03
N LEU A 99 30.37 4.89 16.04
CA LEU A 99 29.23 5.55 15.42
C LEU A 99 28.97 6.88 16.11
N GLY A 100 28.93 7.96 15.35
CA GLY A 100 28.64 9.30 15.83
C GLY A 100 27.25 9.41 16.45
N VAL A 101 27.08 10.28 17.41
CA VAL A 101 25.75 10.61 17.98
C VAL A 101 25.09 11.61 17.06
N LYS A 102 23.85 11.38 16.67
CA LYS A 102 23.07 12.31 15.84
C LYS A 102 22.84 13.63 16.58
N MET A 103 22.90 14.74 15.84
CA MET A 103 22.64 16.08 16.39
C MET A 103 21.15 16.25 16.68
N PRO A 104 20.74 16.63 17.90
CA PRO A 104 19.38 17.00 18.23
C PRO A 104 19.09 18.37 17.59
N THR A 105 18.18 18.43 16.65
CA THR A 105 17.81 19.71 16.01
C THR A 105 16.79 20.43 16.89
N ILE A 106 17.08 21.67 17.31
CA ILE A 106 16.09 22.52 17.98
C ILE A 106 15.05 22.90 16.93
N THR A 107 13.84 22.37 17.08
CA THR A 107 12.72 22.56 16.16
C THR A 107 11.84 23.72 16.55
N TRP A 108 11.85 24.09 17.84
CA TRP A 108 11.01 25.14 18.39
C TRP A 108 11.70 25.88 19.53
N ALA A 109 11.49 27.22 19.60
CA ALA A 109 11.86 28.05 20.72
C ALA A 109 10.78 29.09 20.94
N GLU A 110 10.26 29.23 22.15
CA GLU A 110 9.10 30.07 22.44
C GLU A 110 9.24 30.82 23.76
N ASN A 111 8.92 32.11 23.74
CA ASN A 111 8.76 32.86 24.95
C ASN A 111 7.47 32.49 25.70
N LYS A 112 7.58 32.06 26.94
CA LYS A 112 6.44 31.79 27.84
C LYS A 112 6.05 32.97 28.68
N GLY A 113 6.76 34.11 28.55
CA GLY A 113 6.64 35.32 29.39
C GLY A 113 7.44 35.17 30.69
N ASN A 114 7.52 36.28 31.44
CA ASN A 114 8.18 36.36 32.76
C ASN A 114 9.64 35.86 32.82
N GLY A 115 10.36 35.93 31.70
CA GLY A 115 11.73 35.45 31.60
C GLY A 115 11.84 33.91 31.52
N GLU A 116 10.84 33.27 31.00
CA GLU A 116 10.86 31.82 30.68
C GLU A 116 10.86 31.62 29.17
N VAL A 117 11.72 30.66 28.69
CA VAL A 117 11.79 30.22 27.29
C VAL A 117 11.67 28.73 27.24
N TYR A 118 10.71 28.23 26.49
CA TYR A 118 10.55 26.84 26.16
C TYR A 118 11.34 26.52 24.91
N LEU A 119 12.07 25.40 24.93
CA LEU A 119 12.84 24.86 23.84
C LEU A 119 12.40 23.41 23.60
N ASP A 120 12.35 23.02 22.34
CA ASP A 120 11.94 21.70 21.90
C ASP A 120 12.85 21.24 20.75
N TRP A 121 13.28 20.00 20.79
CA TRP A 121 14.22 19.43 19.82
C TRP A 121 13.88 17.99 19.48
N VAL A 122 14.40 17.52 18.35
CA VAL A 122 14.24 16.13 17.89
C VAL A 122 14.91 15.17 18.86
N ASN A 123 14.13 14.23 19.38
CA ASN A 123 14.64 13.16 20.23
C ASN A 123 15.57 12.23 19.45
N ILE A 124 16.73 11.91 20.03
CA ILE A 124 17.72 11.01 19.45
C ILE A 124 17.63 9.66 20.17
N SER A 125 17.31 8.62 19.42
CA SER A 125 16.94 7.30 19.96
C SER A 125 18.03 6.61 20.79
N ASP A 126 19.30 6.93 20.56
CA ASP A 126 20.48 6.42 21.30
C ASP A 126 21.05 7.41 22.31
N ALA A 127 20.40 8.57 22.49
CA ALA A 127 20.76 9.49 23.55
C ALA A 127 20.35 8.94 24.92
N LYS A 128 21.25 9.00 25.87
CA LYS A 128 20.97 8.78 27.29
C LYS A 128 20.30 10.00 27.92
N ASP A 129 20.81 11.19 27.61
CA ASP A 129 20.33 12.48 28.06
C ASP A 129 20.85 13.60 27.15
N TYR A 130 20.37 14.83 27.40
CA TYR A 130 20.80 16.04 26.69
C TYR A 130 21.45 17.02 27.65
N THR A 131 22.37 17.82 27.10
CA THR A 131 22.93 18.99 27.74
C THR A 131 22.47 20.24 27.02
N LEU A 132 21.74 21.12 27.70
CA LEU A 132 21.37 22.44 27.24
C LEU A 132 22.33 23.48 27.81
N THR A 133 22.89 24.32 26.95
CA THR A 133 23.71 25.46 27.36
C THR A 133 23.08 26.77 26.83
N TYR A 134 23.07 27.82 27.63
CA TYR A 134 22.59 29.12 27.20
C TYR A 134 23.42 30.26 27.78
N LYS A 135 23.53 31.34 27.04
CA LYS A 135 24.20 32.60 27.43
C LYS A 135 23.55 33.83 26.74
N VAL A 136 23.81 35.00 27.27
CA VAL A 136 23.42 36.26 26.58
C VAL A 136 24.25 36.37 25.29
N LYS A 137 23.62 36.69 24.18
CA LYS A 137 24.28 36.83 22.88
C LYS A 137 25.43 37.82 22.94
N GLY A 138 26.58 37.35 22.46
CA GLY A 138 27.81 38.15 22.44
C GLY A 138 28.55 38.28 23.79
N SER A 139 28.12 37.58 24.85
CA SER A 139 28.85 37.43 26.10
C SER A 139 29.93 36.33 26.01
N ASP A 140 30.91 36.41 26.93
CA ASP A 140 31.98 35.40 27.02
C ASP A 140 31.43 34.00 27.31
N GLU A 141 32.04 32.94 26.75
CA GLU A 141 31.72 31.56 27.02
C GLU A 141 31.75 31.16 28.49
N SER A 142 32.59 31.85 29.29
CA SER A 142 32.66 31.68 30.75
C SER A 142 31.38 32.04 31.48
N THR A 143 30.44 32.78 30.81
CA THR A 143 29.17 33.18 31.40
C THR A 143 28.02 32.24 31.01
N ALA A 144 28.31 31.23 30.22
CA ALA A 144 27.31 30.24 29.77
C ALA A 144 26.83 29.38 30.96
N VAL A 145 25.53 29.22 31.05
CA VAL A 145 24.87 28.33 32.02
C VAL A 145 24.63 27.01 31.34
N LYS A 146 25.04 25.90 32.01
CA LYS A 146 24.90 24.54 31.52
C LYS A 146 23.89 23.76 32.37
N ILE A 147 22.98 23.04 31.74
CA ILE A 147 22.00 22.16 32.34
C ILE A 147 22.22 20.77 31.75
N ASP A 148 22.66 19.84 32.59
CA ASP A 148 22.96 18.47 32.18
C ASP A 148 21.82 17.51 32.61
N GLY A 149 21.72 16.35 31.95
CA GLY A 149 20.87 15.24 32.36
C GLY A 149 19.38 15.44 32.02
N ILE A 150 19.08 16.20 30.98
CA ILE A 150 17.70 16.33 30.47
C ILE A 150 17.37 15.04 29.71
N THR A 151 16.31 14.34 30.11
CA THR A 151 15.89 13.06 29.49
C THR A 151 14.79 13.21 28.46
N GLU A 152 14.12 14.36 28.46
CA GLU A 152 13.06 14.69 27.51
C GLU A 152 13.61 15.46 26.31
N GLY A 153 12.86 15.48 25.20
CA GLY A 153 13.20 16.25 24.00
C GLY A 153 12.88 17.75 24.12
N ASP A 154 12.58 18.23 25.33
CA ASP A 154 12.24 19.62 25.58
C ASP A 154 12.74 20.11 26.93
N TYR A 155 12.79 21.45 27.08
CA TYR A 155 13.11 22.07 28.37
C TYR A 155 12.63 23.52 28.45
N THR A 156 12.17 23.96 29.62
CA THR A 156 11.87 25.34 29.89
C THR A 156 12.97 26.00 30.73
N VAL A 157 13.71 26.89 30.11
CA VAL A 157 14.72 27.75 30.81
C VAL A 157 13.99 28.90 31.51
N LYS A 158 14.32 29.10 32.79
CA LYS A 158 13.66 30.10 33.65
C LYS A 158 14.63 31.18 34.12
N ASN A 159 14.08 32.25 34.61
CA ASN A 159 14.82 33.38 35.21
C ASN A 159 15.75 34.12 34.23
N LEU A 160 15.37 34.15 32.97
CA LEU A 160 16.07 34.91 31.94
C LEU A 160 15.76 36.41 32.05
N THR A 161 16.68 37.26 31.65
CA THR A 161 16.50 38.70 31.68
C THR A 161 15.64 39.16 30.48
N VAL A 162 14.47 39.71 30.76
CA VAL A 162 13.58 40.29 29.76
C VAL A 162 14.29 41.41 29.00
N GLY A 163 14.14 41.44 27.67
CA GLY A 163 14.80 42.40 26.80
C GLY A 163 16.19 41.97 26.30
N SER A 164 16.74 40.86 26.82
CA SER A 164 18.01 40.30 26.35
C SER A 164 17.79 39.21 25.29
N THR A 165 18.70 39.10 24.32
CA THR A 165 18.78 37.99 23.38
C THR A 165 19.70 36.92 23.92
N TYR A 166 19.26 35.69 23.92
CA TYR A 166 20.04 34.53 24.36
C TYR A 166 20.40 33.62 23.19
N GLU A 167 21.57 33.03 23.27
CA GLU A 167 22.02 31.94 22.44
C GLU A 167 21.82 30.64 23.24
N PHE A 168 21.05 29.72 22.72
CA PHE A 168 20.78 28.37 23.28
C PHE A 168 21.46 27.33 22.43
N SER A 169 22.00 26.29 23.06
CA SER A 169 22.59 25.16 22.35
C SER A 169 22.25 23.85 23.04
N VAL A 170 22.01 22.81 22.28
CA VAL A 170 21.67 21.46 22.77
C VAL A 170 22.61 20.44 22.17
N VAL A 171 23.07 19.50 23.00
CA VAL A 171 23.92 18.37 22.65
C VAL A 171 23.26 17.10 23.17
N ALA A 172 23.19 16.04 22.38
CA ALA A 172 22.79 14.70 22.82
C ALA A 172 24.00 13.95 23.38
N ASN A 173 23.84 13.33 24.55
CA ASN A 173 24.88 12.54 25.23
C ASN A 173 24.51 11.06 25.18
N ARG A 174 25.40 10.20 24.72
CA ARG A 174 25.24 8.76 24.73
C ARG A 174 25.86 8.12 25.98
N ALA A 175 25.38 6.94 26.38
CA ALA A 175 25.80 6.29 27.62
C ALA A 175 27.29 5.92 27.66
N ASP A 176 27.94 5.78 26.51
CA ASP A 176 29.39 5.49 26.39
C ASP A 176 30.28 6.74 26.48
N GLY A 177 29.70 7.93 26.68
CA GLY A 177 30.38 9.19 26.85
C GLY A 177 30.60 10.00 25.56
N TYR A 178 30.15 9.53 24.42
CA TYR A 178 30.20 10.31 23.19
C TYR A 178 29.03 11.31 23.11
N CYS A 179 29.28 12.45 22.45
CA CYS A 179 28.32 13.54 22.30
C CYS A 179 28.11 13.88 20.82
N SER A 180 26.94 14.41 20.52
CA SER A 180 26.61 14.91 19.19
C SER A 180 27.32 16.25 18.88
N ALA A 181 27.21 16.68 17.61
CA ALA A 181 27.40 18.11 17.28
C ALA A 181 26.34 18.97 17.97
N VAL A 182 26.61 20.27 18.04
CA VAL A 182 25.79 21.26 18.74
C VAL A 182 24.67 21.75 17.82
N SER A 183 23.43 21.75 18.30
CA SER A 183 22.31 22.46 17.69
C SER A 183 22.12 23.82 18.37
N GLU A 184 21.99 24.89 17.62
CA GLU A 184 21.95 26.27 18.14
C GLU A 184 20.66 26.98 17.78
N LYS A 185 20.20 27.86 18.68
CA LYS A 185 19.04 28.75 18.47
C LYS A 185 19.21 30.05 19.21
N GLU A 186 18.87 31.16 18.55
CA GLU A 186 18.79 32.48 19.19
C GLU A 186 17.34 32.88 19.44
N LEU A 187 17.09 33.52 20.58
CA LEU A 187 15.77 34.07 20.92
C LEU A 187 15.88 35.31 21.83
N SER A 188 15.14 36.36 21.51
CA SER A 188 14.97 37.50 22.39
C SER A 188 13.88 37.24 23.43
N VAL A 189 14.19 37.43 24.70
CA VAL A 189 13.27 37.15 25.81
C VAL A 189 12.28 38.32 25.97
N THR A 190 11.00 38.01 26.00
CA THR A 190 9.92 39.01 26.11
C THR A 190 9.23 38.97 27.49
N ALA A 191 8.55 40.06 27.86
CA ALA A 191 7.81 40.11 29.12
C ALA A 191 6.55 39.26 29.10
N ASP A 192 5.86 39.24 27.98
CA ASP A 192 4.63 38.48 27.80
C ASP A 192 4.90 37.22 26.96
N ALA A 193 4.07 36.22 27.12
CA ALA A 193 4.12 35.01 26.30
C ALA A 193 3.85 35.34 24.82
N GLN A 194 4.66 34.81 23.93
CA GLN A 194 4.52 35.01 22.49
C GLN A 194 4.62 33.69 21.74
N LYS A 195 3.67 33.49 20.85
CA LYS A 195 3.74 32.37 19.87
C LYS A 195 4.43 32.87 18.60
N ASN A 196 5.33 32.05 18.06
CA ASN A 196 5.91 32.28 16.75
C ASN A 196 4.98 31.76 15.67
N TRP A 197 4.76 32.56 14.64
CA TRP A 197 3.92 32.17 13.51
C TRP A 197 4.74 32.01 12.24
N TYR A 198 4.34 31.04 11.41
CA TYR A 198 5.03 30.69 10.20
C TYR A 198 4.05 30.55 9.04
N VAL A 199 4.59 30.67 7.82
CA VAL A 199 3.87 30.41 6.58
C VAL A 199 4.56 29.29 5.83
N SER A 200 3.80 28.32 5.40
CA SER A 200 4.31 27.19 4.60
C SER A 200 3.25 26.67 3.64
N THR A 201 3.67 25.88 2.70
CA THR A 201 2.81 24.98 1.94
C THR A 201 3.03 23.55 2.42
N VAL A 202 1.96 22.76 2.56
CA VAL A 202 2.01 21.44 3.16
C VAL A 202 1.36 20.39 2.25
N GLY A 203 1.70 19.12 2.43
CA GLY A 203 1.10 18.01 1.70
C GLY A 203 1.28 18.13 0.18
N SER A 204 0.23 17.90 -0.58
CA SER A 204 0.25 18.02 -2.05
C SER A 204 0.49 19.43 -2.60
N ALA A 205 0.57 20.44 -1.74
CA ALA A 205 0.93 21.82 -2.09
C ALA A 205 2.46 22.11 -2.07
N GLN A 206 3.29 21.13 -1.80
CA GLN A 206 4.75 21.29 -1.62
C GLN A 206 5.51 21.88 -2.82
N GLU A 207 4.91 21.87 -4.01
CA GLU A 207 5.53 22.41 -5.23
C GLU A 207 5.38 23.90 -5.38
N THR A 208 4.80 24.61 -4.41
CA THR A 208 4.50 26.03 -4.48
C THR A 208 5.32 26.86 -3.51
N LYS A 209 5.61 28.10 -3.89
CA LYS A 209 6.30 29.05 -3.03
C LYS A 209 5.27 29.93 -2.34
N ALA A 210 5.34 29.99 -1.01
CA ALA A 210 4.63 30.99 -0.22
C ALA A 210 5.52 32.23 -0.07
N THR A 211 5.00 33.40 -0.40
CA THR A 211 5.65 34.68 -0.11
C THR A 211 4.71 35.53 0.72
N ILE A 212 5.26 36.24 1.71
CA ILE A 212 4.52 37.21 2.52
C ILE A 212 4.88 38.61 2.01
N THR A 213 3.86 39.38 1.68
CA THR A 213 4.03 40.80 1.42
C THR A 213 3.23 41.59 2.47
N GLU A 214 3.85 42.62 3.04
CA GLU A 214 3.13 43.57 3.91
C GLU A 214 2.34 44.52 3.02
N ALA A 215 1.03 44.64 3.30
CA ALA A 215 0.19 45.70 2.74
C ALA A 215 -0.05 46.82 3.78
N ASP A 216 -0.49 47.97 3.33
CA ASP A 216 -0.75 49.12 4.21
C ASP A 216 -1.63 48.75 5.43
N GLY A 217 -1.21 49.12 6.62
CA GLY A 217 -2.01 49.03 7.83
C GLY A 217 -2.05 47.68 8.54
N ASN A 218 -0.98 46.96 8.64
CA ASN A 218 -0.88 45.64 9.31
C ASN A 218 -1.55 44.43 8.57
N ALA A 219 -1.99 44.62 7.34
CA ALA A 219 -2.43 43.50 6.52
C ALA A 219 -1.21 42.71 6.00
N GLN A 220 -1.28 41.36 6.02
CA GLN A 220 -0.29 40.50 5.37
C GLN A 220 -0.95 39.81 4.18
N VAL A 221 -0.28 39.83 3.03
CA VAL A 221 -0.71 39.14 1.84
C VAL A 221 0.22 37.93 1.60
N ILE A 222 -0.33 36.76 1.67
CA ILE A 222 0.39 35.52 1.36
C ILE A 222 0.08 35.13 -0.07
N ASN A 223 1.05 35.38 -0.95
CA ASN A 223 0.95 35.00 -2.34
C ASN A 223 1.59 33.62 -2.53
N ILE A 224 0.84 32.68 -3.05
CA ILE A 224 1.32 31.36 -3.43
C ILE A 224 1.38 31.33 -4.94
N ALA A 225 2.59 31.44 -5.47
CA ALA A 225 2.83 31.28 -6.90
C ALA A 225 2.77 29.80 -7.29
N ASN A 226 2.30 29.51 -8.51
CA ASN A 226 2.51 28.21 -9.11
C ASN A 226 3.99 27.86 -9.04
N GLY A 227 4.33 26.71 -8.47
CA GLY A 227 5.70 26.30 -8.25
C GLY A 227 6.45 26.19 -9.57
N ASP A 228 7.67 26.63 -9.55
CA ASP A 228 8.66 26.23 -10.52
C ASP A 228 8.91 24.71 -10.30
N THR A 229 8.53 23.90 -11.26
CA THR A 229 8.69 22.44 -11.22
C THR A 229 10.15 21.99 -11.09
N ALA A 230 11.11 22.90 -11.29
CA ALA A 230 12.53 22.63 -11.17
C ALA A 230 13.07 22.78 -9.73
N SER A 231 12.35 23.43 -8.82
CA SER A 231 12.78 23.58 -7.41
C SER A 231 11.68 23.18 -6.44
N LYS A 232 11.57 21.89 -6.18
CA LYS A 232 10.66 21.29 -5.18
C LYS A 232 11.04 21.63 -3.72
N LYS A 233 11.49 22.83 -3.44
CA LYS A 233 11.83 23.28 -2.08
C LYS A 233 10.67 24.05 -1.51
N VAL A 234 10.02 23.51 -0.49
CA VAL A 234 9.10 24.26 0.35
C VAL A 234 9.91 25.09 1.35
N ALA A 235 9.75 26.40 1.30
CA ALA A 235 10.33 27.28 2.30
C ALA A 235 9.26 27.60 3.34
N THR A 236 9.52 27.23 4.59
CA THR A 236 8.81 27.81 5.73
C THR A 236 9.39 29.18 6.00
N VAL A 237 8.54 30.20 6.07
CA VAL A 237 8.92 31.59 6.29
C VAL A 237 8.33 32.06 7.62
N GLU A 238 9.14 32.68 8.46
CA GLU A 238 8.62 33.34 9.65
C GLU A 238 7.63 34.45 9.23
N ALA A 239 6.49 34.47 9.88
CA ALA A 239 5.45 35.47 9.65
C ALA A 239 5.32 36.38 10.84
N LYS A 240 4.87 37.61 10.59
CA LYS A 240 4.47 38.51 11.67
C LYS A 240 3.25 37.91 12.38
N ASP A 241 3.28 37.90 13.71
CA ASP A 241 2.11 37.50 14.49
C ASP A 241 0.97 38.51 14.30
N ILE A 242 -0.12 38.05 13.70
CA ILE A 242 -1.36 38.82 13.50
C ILE A 242 -2.50 38.33 14.40
N THR A 243 -2.26 37.34 15.24
CA THR A 243 -3.26 36.85 16.20
C THR A 243 -3.56 37.90 17.24
N ASN A 244 -4.84 38.03 17.63
CA ASN A 244 -5.31 39.02 18.60
C ASN A 244 -5.03 40.50 18.20
N THR A 245 -4.82 40.77 16.91
CA THR A 245 -4.59 42.12 16.38
C THR A 245 -5.75 42.60 15.50
N THR A 246 -5.74 43.88 15.13
CA THR A 246 -6.65 44.46 14.13
C THR A 246 -6.22 44.19 12.70
N GLY A 247 -5.15 43.40 12.51
CA GLY A 247 -4.60 43.05 11.21
C GLY A 247 -5.46 42.06 10.44
N SER A 248 -5.21 41.97 9.14
CA SER A 248 -5.83 40.99 8.24
C SER A 248 -4.78 40.32 7.39
N MET A 249 -5.12 39.15 6.91
CA MET A 249 -4.30 38.32 5.99
C MET A 249 -5.12 37.98 4.76
N GLU A 250 -4.52 37.98 3.59
CA GLU A 250 -5.11 37.45 2.38
C GLU A 250 -4.29 36.28 1.86
N ILE A 251 -4.94 35.11 1.64
CA ILE A 251 -4.31 33.96 1.07
C ILE A 251 -5.02 33.62 -0.25
N GLN A 252 -4.24 33.51 -1.31
CA GLN A 252 -4.71 33.10 -2.64
C GLN A 252 -4.04 31.79 -3.05
N ALA A 253 -4.82 30.73 -3.12
CA ALA A 253 -4.36 29.40 -3.56
C ALA A 253 -4.81 29.15 -5.00
N LYS A 254 -4.12 29.71 -5.98
CA LYS A 254 -4.58 29.71 -7.39
C LYS A 254 -4.69 28.33 -7.99
N ALA A 255 -3.65 27.50 -7.99
CA ALA A 255 -3.68 26.15 -8.58
C ALA A 255 -3.03 25.10 -7.67
N SER A 256 -2.73 25.49 -6.45
CA SER A 256 -1.90 24.72 -5.53
C SER A 256 -2.71 24.04 -4.45
N GLY A 257 -2.28 22.84 -4.13
CA GLY A 257 -2.92 22.01 -3.12
C GLY A 257 -4.25 21.42 -3.58
N LYS A 258 -4.83 20.66 -2.73
CA LYS A 258 -6.16 20.05 -2.89
C LYS A 258 -6.63 19.48 -1.55
N ILE A 259 -7.92 19.44 -1.35
CA ILE A 259 -8.55 18.63 -0.32
C ILE A 259 -9.14 17.42 -1.03
N SER A 260 -8.56 16.25 -0.79
CA SER A 260 -8.94 15.00 -1.47
C SER A 260 -8.90 13.83 -0.48
N ASP A 261 -9.25 12.66 -0.97
CA ASP A 261 -9.22 11.49 -0.08
C ASP A 261 -7.84 10.86 0.08
N ASP A 262 -6.88 11.23 -0.78
CA ASP A 262 -5.56 10.59 -0.82
C ASP A 262 -4.41 11.51 -0.39
N GLU A 263 -4.33 12.71 -0.93
CA GLU A 263 -3.21 13.62 -0.71
C GLU A 263 -3.74 15.03 -0.47
N ASP A 264 -3.99 15.35 0.79
CA ASP A 264 -4.37 16.71 1.14
C ASP A 264 -3.16 17.63 1.14
N GLY A 265 -3.36 18.87 0.72
CA GLY A 265 -2.30 19.87 0.72
C GLY A 265 -2.87 21.27 0.60
N PHE A 266 -2.27 22.19 1.34
CA PHE A 266 -2.76 23.56 1.45
C PHE A 266 -1.66 24.54 1.80
N SER A 267 -1.96 25.79 1.65
CA SER A 267 -1.20 26.93 2.17
C SER A 267 -1.58 27.16 3.60
N TYR A 268 -0.61 27.38 4.46
CA TYR A 268 -0.81 27.30 5.89
C TYR A 268 -0.10 28.44 6.62
N TYR A 269 -0.84 29.20 7.41
CA TYR A 269 -0.31 30.13 8.41
C TYR A 269 -0.57 29.53 9.79
N TYR A 270 0.48 29.19 10.54
CA TYR A 270 0.38 28.33 11.70
C TYR A 270 1.35 28.66 12.82
N THR A 271 1.05 28.14 13.99
CA THR A 271 1.96 28.04 15.13
C THR A 271 2.04 26.60 15.63
N LYS A 272 2.97 26.32 16.53
CA LYS A 272 3.10 25.01 17.21
C LYS A 272 2.51 25.05 18.61
N VAL A 273 1.97 23.92 19.04
CA VAL A 273 1.44 23.68 20.38
C VAL A 273 1.78 22.25 20.81
N ASN A 274 2.13 22.08 22.07
CA ASN A 274 2.20 20.74 22.66
C ASN A 274 0.84 20.41 23.29
N PRO A 275 0.00 19.52 22.70
CA PRO A 275 -1.36 19.27 23.16
C PRO A 275 -1.43 18.50 24.48
N GLU A 276 -0.34 17.89 24.92
CA GLU A 276 -0.26 17.29 26.26
C GLU A 276 -0.14 18.35 27.35
N LYS A 277 0.51 19.48 27.04
CA LYS A 277 0.80 20.56 27.97
C LYS A 277 -0.15 21.73 27.86
N GLU A 278 -0.74 21.97 26.68
CA GLU A 278 -1.59 23.13 26.40
C GLU A 278 -2.90 22.72 25.73
N ASN A 279 -4.01 23.17 26.28
CA ASN A 279 -5.26 23.33 25.56
C ASN A 279 -5.19 24.60 24.73
N PHE A 280 -5.87 24.62 23.59
CA PHE A 280 -5.87 25.81 22.72
C PHE A 280 -7.20 26.03 22.03
N GLU A 281 -7.41 27.26 21.59
CA GLU A 281 -8.49 27.65 20.68
C GLU A 281 -7.96 28.61 19.62
N LEU A 282 -8.21 28.27 18.36
CA LEU A 282 -7.98 29.19 17.24
C LEU A 282 -9.29 29.46 16.53
N THR A 283 -9.64 30.71 16.44
CA THR A 283 -10.80 31.23 15.70
C THR A 283 -10.34 32.20 14.63
N ALA A 284 -10.93 32.15 13.45
CA ALA A 284 -10.70 33.09 12.37
C ALA A 284 -11.94 33.27 11.50
N THR A 285 -12.11 34.48 10.95
CA THR A 285 -13.16 34.81 9.98
C THR A 285 -12.59 34.87 8.58
N PHE A 286 -13.26 34.19 7.64
CA PHE A 286 -12.86 34.01 6.24
C PHE A 286 -13.86 34.68 5.33
N THR A 287 -13.42 35.62 4.50
CA THR A 287 -14.26 36.21 3.44
C THR A 287 -13.69 35.81 2.08
N VAL A 288 -14.49 35.22 1.23
CA VAL A 288 -14.06 34.84 -0.14
C VAL A 288 -13.83 36.12 -0.95
N THR A 289 -12.61 36.32 -1.45
CA THR A 289 -12.21 37.51 -2.24
C THR A 289 -12.02 37.21 -3.71
N ASP A 290 -11.65 35.97 -4.09
CA ASP A 290 -11.42 35.57 -5.46
C ASP A 290 -11.90 34.12 -5.70
N ALA A 291 -12.80 33.93 -6.65
CA ALA A 291 -13.28 32.64 -7.15
C ALA A 291 -13.16 32.54 -8.69
N SER A 292 -12.33 33.41 -9.31
CA SER A 292 -12.20 33.53 -10.78
C SER A 292 -11.68 32.27 -11.46
N LEU A 293 -10.94 31.42 -10.72
CA LEU A 293 -10.47 30.12 -11.24
C LEU A 293 -11.49 28.99 -11.10
N THR A 294 -12.73 29.32 -10.77
CA THR A 294 -13.84 28.37 -10.61
C THR A 294 -13.48 27.26 -9.61
N PRO A 295 -13.75 27.48 -8.30
CA PRO A 295 -13.57 26.47 -7.26
C PRO A 295 -14.17 25.12 -7.67
N ASP A 296 -13.47 24.03 -7.38
CA ASP A 296 -13.88 22.68 -7.72
C ASP A 296 -14.07 21.80 -6.49
N ASN A 297 -14.30 20.50 -6.71
CA ASN A 297 -14.56 19.56 -5.63
C ASN A 297 -13.36 19.27 -4.70
N GLN A 298 -12.22 19.92 -4.90
CA GLN A 298 -11.01 19.80 -4.08
C GLN A 298 -10.62 21.14 -3.43
N THR A 299 -11.44 22.17 -3.60
CA THR A 299 -11.23 23.50 -2.98
C THR A 299 -11.61 23.48 -1.52
N GLY A 300 -10.84 24.17 -0.66
CA GLY A 300 -11.17 24.30 0.75
C GLY A 300 -10.43 25.46 1.43
N PHE A 301 -10.97 25.93 2.55
CA PHE A 301 -10.34 26.88 3.46
C PHE A 301 -10.96 26.72 4.86
N GLY A 302 -10.18 27.03 5.90
CA GLY A 302 -10.65 26.92 7.27
C GLY A 302 -9.53 26.92 8.30
N VAL A 303 -9.85 26.45 9.49
CA VAL A 303 -8.93 26.27 10.61
C VAL A 303 -8.60 24.79 10.77
N VAL A 304 -7.31 24.48 10.90
CA VAL A 304 -6.78 23.11 10.94
C VAL A 304 -5.78 22.95 12.08
N VAL A 305 -5.79 21.79 12.72
CA VAL A 305 -4.70 21.29 13.54
C VAL A 305 -4.19 19.98 12.91
N ALA A 306 -2.89 19.87 12.72
CA ALA A 306 -2.27 18.71 12.09
C ALA A 306 -1.10 18.19 12.94
N ASP A 307 -0.84 16.88 12.87
CA ASP A 307 0.24 16.24 13.62
C ASP A 307 1.63 16.54 13.03
N THR A 308 1.69 16.89 11.76
CA THR A 308 2.92 17.28 11.05
C THR A 308 2.59 18.28 9.95
N LEU A 309 3.61 18.94 9.42
CA LEU A 309 3.47 19.80 8.24
C LEU A 309 3.32 19.04 6.93
N GLY A 310 3.53 17.73 6.93
CA GLY A 310 3.57 16.97 5.70
C GLY A 310 4.69 17.43 4.75
N VAL A 311 5.75 18.04 5.27
CA VAL A 311 6.87 18.60 4.51
C VAL A 311 8.19 18.11 5.09
N ASN A 312 9.16 17.91 4.20
CA ASN A 312 10.52 17.67 4.63
C ASN A 312 11.25 19.00 4.86
N ASN A 313 11.49 19.37 6.10
CA ASN A 313 12.23 20.59 6.47
C ASN A 313 13.72 20.55 6.10
N TRP A 314 14.24 19.44 5.62
CA TRP A 314 15.66 19.19 5.37
C TRP A 314 16.15 19.56 3.98
N GLY A 315 15.30 20.13 3.14
CA GLY A 315 15.69 20.64 1.83
C GLY A 315 16.04 19.59 0.80
N THR A 316 15.74 18.31 1.07
CA THR A 316 15.80 17.27 0.05
C THR A 316 14.54 17.27 -0.81
N PRO A 317 14.66 17.12 -2.13
CA PRO A 317 13.52 17.12 -3.04
C PRO A 317 12.83 15.74 -3.00
N SER A 318 12.36 15.30 -1.84
CA SER A 318 11.59 14.06 -1.72
C SER A 318 10.15 14.41 -1.35
N TYR A 319 9.21 13.68 -1.91
CA TYR A 319 7.79 13.70 -1.58
C TYR A 319 7.51 13.07 -0.21
N VAL A 320 8.48 13.08 0.68
CA VAL A 320 8.39 12.61 2.05
C VAL A 320 7.40 13.52 2.77
N HIS A 321 6.50 12.93 3.55
CA HIS A 321 5.48 13.65 4.33
C HIS A 321 4.32 14.26 3.51
N LYS A 322 3.83 13.56 2.50
CA LYS A 322 2.58 13.90 1.80
C LYS A 322 1.33 13.61 2.62
N TYR A 323 1.41 12.65 3.52
CA TYR A 323 0.29 12.10 4.28
C TYR A 323 0.46 12.44 5.75
N PHE A 324 -0.57 12.99 6.35
CA PHE A 324 -0.56 13.43 7.73
C PHE A 324 -1.97 13.38 8.31
N ASN A 325 -2.04 13.22 9.64
CA ASN A 325 -3.30 13.30 10.34
C ASN A 325 -3.67 14.76 10.61
N TYR A 326 -4.93 15.07 10.55
CA TYR A 326 -5.41 16.40 10.93
C TYR A 326 -6.88 16.39 11.37
N PHE A 327 -7.24 17.45 12.10
CA PHE A 327 -8.58 17.78 12.51
C PHE A 327 -8.89 19.23 12.11
N SER A 328 -10.11 19.50 11.63
CA SER A 328 -10.41 20.82 11.08
C SER A 328 -11.87 21.25 11.22
N SER A 329 -12.08 22.57 11.18
CA SER A 329 -13.35 23.20 10.86
C SER A 329 -13.17 24.00 9.58
N MET A 330 -13.86 23.63 8.50
CA MET A 330 -13.57 24.18 7.18
C MET A 330 -14.75 24.24 6.23
N MET A 331 -14.66 25.10 5.26
CA MET A 331 -15.39 24.98 4.00
C MET A 331 -14.63 24.08 3.06
N TYR A 332 -15.26 23.02 2.59
CA TYR A 332 -14.63 21.98 1.77
C TYR A 332 -15.55 21.53 0.66
N SER A 333 -15.04 21.56 -0.58
CA SER A 333 -15.70 21.01 -1.76
C SER A 333 -17.03 21.65 -2.17
N SER A 334 -17.13 22.04 -3.43
CA SER A 334 -18.38 22.56 -4.03
C SER A 334 -19.53 21.54 -4.08
N LYS A 335 -19.24 20.25 -3.85
CA LYS A 335 -20.25 19.18 -3.73
C LYS A 335 -20.82 19.05 -2.31
N ILE A 336 -20.15 19.63 -1.34
CA ILE A 336 -20.58 19.69 0.03
C ILE A 336 -21.12 21.09 0.25
N ASN A 337 -22.41 21.24 0.36
CA ASN A 337 -23.11 22.53 0.49
C ASN A 337 -23.23 23.01 1.93
N ALA A 338 -22.28 22.65 2.79
CA ALA A 338 -22.20 23.07 4.19
C ALA A 338 -20.75 23.07 4.66
N PRO A 339 -20.39 23.91 5.65
CA PRO A 339 -19.19 23.72 6.41
C PRO A 339 -19.08 22.32 7.00
N THR A 340 -17.86 21.87 7.22
CA THR A 340 -17.59 20.47 7.58
C THR A 340 -16.52 20.37 8.66
N MET A 341 -16.75 19.56 9.68
CA MET A 341 -15.68 18.98 10.48
C MET A 341 -15.06 17.88 9.65
N ARG A 342 -13.82 18.02 9.25
CA ARG A 342 -13.08 16.99 8.54
C ARG A 342 -11.89 16.57 9.38
N TYR A 343 -11.68 15.26 9.48
CA TYR A 343 -10.48 14.73 10.11
C TYR A 343 -9.95 13.50 9.39
N ILE A 344 -8.65 13.36 9.44
CA ILE A 344 -7.91 12.20 8.95
C ILE A 344 -7.09 11.67 10.12
N THR A 345 -7.17 10.36 10.35
CA THR A 345 -6.41 9.63 11.36
C THR A 345 -5.82 8.35 10.78
N GLY A 346 -4.95 7.68 11.54
CA GLY A 346 -4.43 6.36 11.17
C GLY A 346 -2.99 6.36 10.65
N TYR A 347 -2.40 7.51 10.39
CA TYR A 347 -0.97 7.59 10.14
C TYR A 347 -0.23 7.56 11.48
N THR A 348 0.53 6.50 11.71
CA THR A 348 1.19 6.22 13.00
C THR A 348 2.71 6.34 12.96
N SER A 349 3.26 6.76 11.85
CA SER A 349 4.70 6.93 11.64
C SER A 349 5.02 8.37 11.25
N ALA A 350 6.12 8.92 11.75
CA ALA A 350 6.68 10.18 11.30
C ALA A 350 7.08 10.15 9.80
N ASP A 351 7.34 8.98 9.25
CA ASP A 351 7.46 8.78 7.80
C ASP A 351 6.08 8.69 7.16
N THR A 352 5.55 9.83 6.78
CA THR A 352 4.25 9.97 6.11
C THR A 352 4.37 9.92 4.57
N SER A 353 5.42 9.33 4.04
CA SER A 353 5.66 9.21 2.59
C SER A 353 4.77 8.16 1.93
N ASN A 354 4.27 7.20 2.71
CA ASN A 354 3.46 6.09 2.23
C ASN A 354 2.06 6.09 2.87
N LYS A 355 1.03 6.01 2.03
CA LYS A 355 -0.37 5.90 2.47
C LYS A 355 -0.84 4.45 2.63
N ASP A 356 -0.09 3.50 2.10
CA ASP A 356 -0.50 2.11 2.02
C ASP A 356 -0.09 1.34 3.28
N GLY A 357 -0.96 0.46 3.75
CA GLY A 357 -0.72 -0.34 4.95
C GLY A 357 -1.04 0.35 6.27
N VAL A 358 -1.69 1.50 6.26
CA VAL A 358 -2.22 2.19 7.45
C VAL A 358 -3.75 2.12 7.48
N ASP A 359 -4.29 1.93 8.67
CA ASP A 359 -5.74 1.96 8.90
C ASP A 359 -6.23 3.43 8.92
N ARG A 360 -6.13 4.07 7.77
CA ARG A 360 -6.51 5.44 7.60
C ARG A 360 -8.02 5.63 7.67
N VAL A 361 -8.43 6.52 8.54
CA VAL A 361 -9.83 6.99 8.63
C VAL A 361 -9.92 8.40 8.06
N ASN A 362 -10.75 8.58 7.04
CA ASN A 362 -11.11 9.87 6.47
C ASN A 362 -12.59 10.13 6.73
N ASN A 363 -12.87 11.11 7.56
CA ASN A 363 -14.23 11.39 8.00
C ASN A 363 -14.63 12.85 7.74
N ASN A 364 -15.87 13.02 7.27
CA ASN A 364 -16.45 14.33 6.98
C ASN A 364 -17.81 14.43 7.66
N VAL A 365 -17.92 15.22 8.69
CA VAL A 365 -19.17 15.48 9.42
C VAL A 365 -19.67 16.87 9.08
N LYS A 366 -20.75 16.94 8.30
CA LYS A 366 -21.33 18.22 7.90
C LYS A 366 -22.00 18.95 9.07
N PHE A 367 -21.89 20.26 9.07
CA PHE A 367 -22.71 21.14 9.86
C PHE A 367 -24.06 21.35 9.17
N ASN A 368 -24.97 20.37 9.30
CA ASN A 368 -26.16 20.26 8.46
C ASN A 368 -27.16 21.43 8.57
N GLN A 369 -27.13 22.18 9.65
CA GLN A 369 -27.98 23.37 9.83
C GLN A 369 -27.41 24.61 9.15
N LEU A 370 -26.15 24.54 8.70
CA LEU A 370 -25.43 25.65 8.06
C LEU A 370 -25.35 25.50 6.53
N THR A 371 -26.23 24.72 5.94
CA THR A 371 -26.27 24.49 4.50
C THR A 371 -26.65 25.79 3.75
N GLY A 372 -26.06 26.00 2.58
CA GLY A 372 -26.33 27.12 1.70
C GLY A 372 -26.07 26.75 0.23
N THR A 373 -26.48 27.62 -0.67
CA THR A 373 -26.17 27.55 -2.08
C THR A 373 -25.02 28.48 -2.40
N ASP A 374 -24.13 28.09 -3.31
CA ASP A 374 -22.99 28.90 -3.77
C ASP A 374 -22.04 29.33 -2.64
N MET A 375 -21.60 28.36 -1.85
CA MET A 375 -20.76 28.57 -0.65
C MET A 375 -19.38 29.14 -0.94
N PHE A 376 -18.91 29.12 -2.20
CA PHE A 376 -17.63 29.73 -2.60
C PHE A 376 -17.81 31.10 -3.30
N LYS A 377 -18.97 31.72 -3.20
CA LYS A 377 -19.27 33.02 -3.80
C LYS A 377 -18.39 34.12 -3.19
N VAL A 378 -17.86 35.00 -4.04
CA VAL A 378 -17.15 36.21 -3.58
C VAL A 378 -18.05 37.03 -2.64
N GLY A 379 -17.51 37.39 -1.49
CA GLY A 379 -18.21 38.06 -0.40
C GLY A 379 -18.88 37.14 0.62
N ALA A 380 -18.88 35.80 0.40
CA ALA A 380 -19.36 34.89 1.42
C ALA A 380 -18.41 34.90 2.62
N GLU A 381 -18.98 34.85 3.82
CA GLU A 381 -18.22 34.97 5.08
C GLU A 381 -18.50 33.79 5.99
N TYR A 382 -17.45 33.30 6.65
CA TYR A 382 -17.46 32.14 7.54
C TYR A 382 -16.55 32.41 8.73
N THR A 383 -16.98 32.03 9.93
CA THR A 383 -16.08 31.96 11.07
C THR A 383 -15.89 30.52 11.47
N PHE A 384 -14.63 30.08 11.49
CA PHE A 384 -14.25 28.71 11.88
C PHE A 384 -13.41 28.75 13.16
N THR A 385 -13.65 27.75 14.03
CA THR A 385 -12.87 27.54 15.23
C THR A 385 -12.48 26.07 15.34
N VAL A 386 -11.23 25.84 15.72
CA VAL A 386 -10.78 24.55 16.25
C VAL A 386 -10.28 24.78 17.65
N ARG A 387 -10.74 23.96 18.60
CA ARG A 387 -10.22 23.94 19.97
C ARG A 387 -9.86 22.55 20.41
N LYS A 388 -8.76 22.44 21.15
CA LYS A 388 -8.39 21.26 21.94
C LYS A 388 -8.72 21.56 23.39
N THR A 389 -9.44 20.64 24.03
CA THR A 389 -9.79 20.66 25.45
C THR A 389 -9.25 19.41 26.13
N ASP A 390 -9.44 19.29 27.45
CA ASP A 390 -9.10 18.06 28.17
C ASP A 390 -9.93 16.84 27.72
N ASP A 391 -11.10 17.08 27.08
CA ASP A 391 -12.01 16.04 26.59
C ASP A 391 -11.82 15.69 25.09
N GLY A 392 -10.86 16.32 24.40
CA GLY A 392 -10.60 16.11 22.98
C GLY A 392 -10.73 17.38 22.15
N TYR A 393 -11.13 17.22 20.88
CA TYR A 393 -11.19 18.30 19.90
C TYR A 393 -12.62 18.70 19.54
N GLU A 394 -12.81 20.00 19.31
CA GLU A 394 -14.07 20.56 18.85
C GLU A 394 -13.86 21.42 17.61
N ALA A 395 -14.71 21.24 16.61
CA ALA A 395 -14.84 22.09 15.45
C ALA A 395 -16.10 22.93 15.54
N VAL A 396 -16.00 24.24 15.38
CA VAL A 396 -17.13 25.15 15.36
C VAL A 396 -17.16 25.90 14.03
N ALA A 397 -18.33 26.01 13.45
CA ALA A 397 -18.56 26.82 12.26
C ALA A 397 -19.72 27.80 12.50
N THR A 398 -19.53 29.03 12.04
CA THR A 398 -20.56 30.09 12.05
C THR A 398 -20.72 30.67 10.65
N THR A 399 -21.96 30.79 10.22
CA THR A 399 -22.36 31.39 8.95
C THR A 399 -23.52 32.35 9.20
N GLU A 400 -24.06 32.96 8.17
CA GLU A 400 -25.32 33.73 8.25
C GLU A 400 -26.49 32.91 8.78
N ASN A 401 -26.44 31.56 8.69
CA ASN A 401 -27.47 30.65 9.14
C ASN A 401 -27.30 30.19 10.60
N GLY A 402 -26.32 30.69 11.32
CA GLY A 402 -26.10 30.38 12.72
C GLY A 402 -24.75 29.71 13.03
N THR A 403 -24.65 29.09 14.20
CA THR A 403 -23.44 28.43 14.70
C THR A 403 -23.72 26.98 15.06
N GLN A 404 -22.83 26.08 14.68
CA GLN A 404 -22.84 24.67 15.09
C GLN A 404 -21.47 24.21 15.59
N THR A 405 -21.48 23.21 16.49
CA THR A 405 -20.29 22.56 17.03
C THR A 405 -20.35 21.07 16.77
N GLN A 406 -19.23 20.49 16.37
CA GLN A 406 -18.99 19.06 16.26
C GLN A 406 -17.80 18.68 17.16
N LYS A 407 -17.82 17.47 17.73
CA LYS A 407 -16.80 17.03 18.69
C LYS A 407 -16.14 15.74 18.24
N LEU A 408 -14.85 15.62 18.53
CA LEU A 408 -14.06 14.40 18.46
C LEU A 408 -13.43 14.20 19.84
N THR A 409 -13.87 13.16 20.56
CA THR A 409 -13.45 12.88 21.93
C THR A 409 -12.10 12.19 22.07
N ALA A 410 -11.41 11.92 20.94
CA ALA A 410 -10.12 11.26 20.93
C ALA A 410 -9.05 12.12 20.23
N ASN A 411 -7.79 11.86 20.54
CA ASN A 411 -6.63 12.52 19.92
C ASN A 411 -5.89 11.56 18.97
N ASP A 412 -6.63 10.83 18.14
CA ASP A 412 -6.10 9.73 17.30
C ASP A 412 -5.08 10.19 16.24
N PHE A 413 -4.86 11.49 16.11
CA PHE A 413 -3.93 12.06 15.14
C PHE A 413 -2.71 12.76 15.75
N THR A 414 -2.51 12.70 17.09
CA THR A 414 -1.58 13.60 17.80
C THR A 414 -0.21 13.04 18.11
N SER A 415 0.15 11.85 17.74
CA SER A 415 1.34 11.18 18.30
C SER A 415 2.46 10.86 17.32
N VAL A 416 2.39 11.34 16.08
CA VAL A 416 3.42 10.99 15.08
C VAL A 416 4.60 11.96 15.03
N GLN A 417 4.53 13.07 15.72
CA GLN A 417 5.66 14.00 15.84
C GLN A 417 6.70 13.46 16.82
N GLU A 418 7.96 13.52 16.47
CA GLU A 418 9.06 13.12 17.36
C GLU A 418 9.12 13.97 18.63
N ASP A 419 8.70 15.23 18.55
CA ASP A 419 8.70 16.19 19.63
C ASP A 419 7.35 16.32 20.37
N GLY A 420 6.36 15.51 20.03
CA GLY A 420 5.03 15.55 20.63
C GLY A 420 4.21 16.80 20.34
N THR A 421 4.64 17.67 19.40
CA THR A 421 3.91 18.89 19.05
C THR A 421 2.96 18.68 17.88
N VAL A 422 1.95 19.55 17.82
CA VAL A 422 1.06 19.69 16.66
C VAL A 422 1.13 21.12 16.13
N VAL A 423 0.78 21.30 14.86
CA VAL A 423 0.68 22.61 14.22
C VAL A 423 -0.79 23.02 14.12
N VAL A 424 -1.11 24.26 14.48
CA VAL A 424 -2.48 24.79 14.43
C VAL A 424 -2.49 26.12 13.68
N GLY A 425 -3.43 26.26 12.74
CA GLY A 425 -3.42 27.45 11.89
C GLY A 425 -4.62 27.57 10.96
N VAL A 426 -4.54 28.58 10.09
CA VAL A 426 -5.51 28.85 9.03
C VAL A 426 -4.97 28.37 7.69
N MET A 427 -5.83 27.78 6.88
CA MET A 427 -5.42 27.17 5.63
C MET A 427 -6.30 27.55 4.45
N VAL A 428 -5.72 27.51 3.25
CA VAL A 428 -6.41 27.67 1.96
C VAL A 428 -5.84 26.69 0.93
N ALA A 429 -6.72 26.03 0.21
CA ALA A 429 -6.38 25.08 -0.86
C ALA A 429 -7.14 25.35 -2.14
N ARG A 430 -6.42 25.38 -3.25
CA ARG A 430 -6.92 25.24 -4.61
C ARG A 430 -7.98 26.25 -5.09
N LYS A 431 -7.66 27.04 -6.12
CA LYS A 431 -8.59 27.85 -6.95
C LYS A 431 -9.46 28.87 -6.20
N ILE A 432 -9.01 29.34 -5.05
CA ILE A 432 -9.75 30.31 -4.24
C ILE A 432 -8.82 31.31 -3.59
N GLY A 433 -9.29 32.55 -3.40
CA GLY A 433 -8.68 33.58 -2.56
C GLY A 433 -9.61 33.94 -1.42
N VAL A 434 -9.05 34.03 -0.21
CA VAL A 434 -9.78 34.42 0.99
C VAL A 434 -9.02 35.48 1.78
N LYS A 435 -9.74 36.45 2.28
CA LYS A 435 -9.27 37.39 3.31
C LYS A 435 -9.62 36.80 4.67
N ILE A 436 -8.65 36.78 5.58
CA ILE A 436 -8.76 36.23 6.92
C ILE A 436 -8.62 37.35 7.92
N THR A 437 -9.59 37.51 8.80
CA THR A 437 -9.67 38.55 9.84
C THR A 437 -10.03 37.90 11.18
N ASP A 438 -9.98 38.71 12.25
CA ASP A 438 -10.38 38.30 13.60
C ASP A 438 -9.71 37.02 14.07
N ILE A 439 -8.44 36.83 13.69
CA ILE A 439 -7.65 35.68 14.12
C ILE A 439 -7.39 35.83 15.63
N LYS A 440 -7.96 34.91 16.40
CA LYS A 440 -7.80 34.86 17.86
C LYS A 440 -7.24 33.48 18.24
N PHE A 441 -6.11 33.50 18.92
CA PHE A 441 -5.46 32.31 19.42
C PHE A 441 -5.25 32.44 20.93
N THR A 442 -5.69 31.44 21.68
CA THR A 442 -5.51 31.36 23.12
C THR A 442 -5.07 29.95 23.55
N THR A 443 -4.29 29.89 24.61
CA THR A 443 -3.87 28.64 25.23
C THR A 443 -4.20 28.66 26.73
N SER A 444 -4.33 27.45 27.30
CA SER A 444 -4.45 27.25 28.74
C SER A 444 -3.78 25.92 29.12
N GLU A 445 -3.52 25.67 30.37
CA GLU A 445 -2.93 24.44 30.84
C GLU A 445 -3.80 23.24 30.47
N SER A 446 -3.18 22.16 29.98
CA SER A 446 -3.82 20.88 29.63
C SER A 446 -3.61 19.86 30.75
N LYS A 447 -4.59 18.99 30.96
CA LYS A 447 -4.47 17.80 31.80
C LYS A 447 -3.92 16.58 31.05
N GLY A 448 -3.48 16.79 29.82
CA GLY A 448 -2.96 15.76 28.91
C GLY A 448 -3.86 15.51 27.71
N LEU A 449 -3.55 14.43 26.99
CA LEU A 449 -4.35 14.03 25.83
C LEU A 449 -5.59 13.27 26.31
N ALA A 450 -6.75 13.62 25.78
CA ALA A 450 -7.94 12.78 25.93
C ALA A 450 -7.67 11.44 25.25
N THR A 451 -7.72 10.38 26.01
CA THR A 451 -7.76 9.02 25.45
C THR A 451 -9.19 8.73 25.05
N SER A 452 -9.40 8.21 23.84
CA SER A 452 -10.63 7.46 23.59
C SER A 452 -10.66 6.37 24.66
N GLU A 453 -11.75 6.28 25.45
CA GLU A 453 -12.11 4.97 25.89
C GLU A 453 -12.16 4.16 24.61
N VAL A 454 -11.29 3.17 24.48
CA VAL A 454 -11.45 2.13 23.48
C VAL A 454 -12.78 1.50 23.87
N VAL A 455 -13.86 2.02 23.32
CA VAL A 455 -15.14 1.32 23.27
C VAL A 455 -14.83 0.21 22.29
N GLU A 456 -14.27 -0.89 22.82
CA GLU A 456 -14.14 -2.13 22.05
C GLU A 456 -15.54 -2.35 21.48
N ASP A 457 -15.63 -2.37 20.16
CA ASP A 457 -16.90 -2.56 19.47
C ASP A 457 -17.61 -3.75 20.10
N LYS A 458 -18.81 -3.51 20.62
CA LYS A 458 -19.56 -4.57 21.30
C LYS A 458 -19.85 -5.68 20.31
N VAL A 459 -19.26 -6.83 20.53
CA VAL A 459 -19.42 -8.02 19.71
C VAL A 459 -20.59 -8.84 20.23
N THR A 460 -21.63 -8.99 19.42
CA THR A 460 -22.67 -9.98 19.64
C THR A 460 -22.19 -11.32 19.13
N PRO A 461 -22.01 -12.33 20.00
CA PRO A 461 -21.47 -13.62 19.60
C PRO A 461 -22.31 -14.30 18.52
N SER A 462 -21.63 -14.82 17.53
CA SER A 462 -22.22 -15.55 16.40
C SER A 462 -21.25 -16.59 15.85
N ILE A 463 -21.81 -17.58 15.17
CA ILE A 463 -21.06 -18.54 14.35
C ILE A 463 -21.58 -18.54 12.93
N ARG A 464 -20.67 -18.62 11.95
CA ARG A 464 -21.00 -18.81 10.54
C ARG A 464 -20.54 -20.16 10.05
N VAL A 465 -21.41 -20.85 9.35
CA VAL A 465 -21.11 -22.14 8.72
C VAL A 465 -20.82 -21.91 7.25
N TYR A 466 -19.67 -22.40 6.80
CA TYR A 466 -19.18 -22.27 5.41
C TYR A 466 -19.28 -23.58 4.63
N SER A 467 -19.68 -24.65 5.28
CA SER A 467 -19.83 -25.96 4.66
C SER A 467 -21.11 -26.06 3.82
N SER A 468 -21.06 -26.89 2.79
CA SER A 468 -22.22 -27.21 1.96
C SER A 468 -23.12 -28.25 2.64
N ASN A 469 -24.35 -28.36 2.15
CA ASN A 469 -25.34 -29.33 2.65
C ASN A 469 -25.31 -30.69 1.92
N THR A 470 -24.31 -30.97 1.12
CA THR A 470 -24.12 -32.19 0.35
C THR A 470 -22.76 -32.83 0.61
N CYS A 471 -22.68 -34.12 0.60
CA CYS A 471 -21.46 -34.88 0.80
C CYS A 471 -21.55 -36.27 0.13
N GLY A 472 -20.49 -36.72 -0.55
CA GLY A 472 -20.34 -38.07 -1.06
C GLY A 472 -19.53 -38.95 -0.11
N ALA A 473 -18.51 -38.37 0.52
CA ALA A 473 -17.58 -39.06 1.40
C ALA A 473 -18.23 -39.48 2.74
N GLY A 474 -17.65 -40.50 3.39
CA GLY A 474 -18.05 -40.92 4.73
C GLY A 474 -17.62 -39.99 5.85
N GLU A 475 -16.64 -39.13 5.55
CA GLU A 475 -16.18 -38.05 6.39
C GLU A 475 -16.50 -36.73 5.69
N TYR A 476 -17.13 -35.82 6.41
CA TYR A 476 -17.57 -34.50 5.94
C TYR A 476 -16.79 -33.42 6.66
N GLU A 477 -16.17 -32.52 5.91
CA GLU A 477 -15.50 -31.35 6.50
C GLU A 477 -16.51 -30.27 6.88
N TYR A 478 -16.74 -30.13 8.18
CA TYR A 478 -17.56 -29.06 8.74
C TYR A 478 -16.71 -27.83 9.02
N THR A 479 -16.93 -26.77 8.26
CA THR A 479 -16.18 -25.49 8.39
C THR A 479 -17.06 -24.45 9.07
N VAL A 480 -16.61 -23.93 10.20
CA VAL A 480 -17.32 -22.94 11.00
C VAL A 480 -16.38 -21.86 11.49
N VAL A 481 -16.89 -20.63 11.61
CA VAL A 481 -16.13 -19.47 12.05
C VAL A 481 -16.92 -18.74 13.16
N PRO A 482 -16.43 -18.74 14.42
CA PRO A 482 -16.93 -17.87 15.47
C PRO A 482 -16.36 -16.46 15.33
N ASN A 483 -17.15 -15.44 15.70
CA ASN A 483 -16.71 -14.04 15.64
C ASN A 483 -16.06 -13.52 16.94
N CYS A 484 -15.90 -14.37 17.93
CA CYS A 484 -15.19 -14.07 19.17
C CYS A 484 -14.59 -15.34 19.78
N ALA A 485 -13.71 -15.19 20.78
CA ALA A 485 -13.11 -16.32 21.49
C ALA A 485 -14.15 -17.09 22.31
N GLY A 486 -13.92 -18.40 22.47
CA GLY A 486 -14.82 -19.27 23.26
C GLY A 486 -14.57 -20.74 23.03
N THR A 487 -15.51 -21.59 23.45
CA THR A 487 -15.48 -23.04 23.27
C THR A 487 -16.52 -23.46 22.22
N LEU A 488 -16.06 -24.06 21.12
CA LEU A 488 -16.91 -24.62 20.08
C LEU A 488 -17.06 -26.12 20.30
N LYS A 489 -18.30 -26.60 20.39
CA LYS A 489 -18.65 -28.01 20.48
C LYS A 489 -19.47 -28.42 19.25
N VAL A 490 -19.04 -29.48 18.57
CA VAL A 490 -19.76 -30.04 17.42
C VAL A 490 -20.22 -31.46 17.73
N THR A 491 -21.49 -31.72 17.47
CA THR A 491 -22.17 -33.01 17.68
C THR A 491 -22.92 -33.44 16.44
N GLY A 492 -23.46 -34.65 16.43
CA GLY A 492 -24.20 -35.21 15.28
C GLY A 492 -23.29 -36.08 14.36
N SER A 493 -22.05 -36.31 14.77
CA SER A 493 -21.22 -37.31 14.07
C SER A 493 -21.82 -38.71 14.15
N ALA A 494 -21.82 -39.45 13.04
CA ALA A 494 -22.37 -40.82 12.94
C ALA A 494 -21.66 -41.84 13.83
N ASP A 495 -20.43 -41.56 14.25
CA ASP A 495 -19.67 -42.38 15.21
C ASP A 495 -19.98 -41.99 16.67
N GLY A 496 -20.91 -41.07 16.89
CA GLY A 496 -21.35 -40.60 18.22
C GLY A 496 -20.36 -39.73 18.94
N LYS A 497 -19.25 -39.36 18.35
CA LYS A 497 -18.27 -38.48 18.98
C LYS A 497 -18.72 -37.00 18.96
N ALA A 498 -18.52 -36.35 20.07
CA ALA A 498 -18.57 -34.90 20.15
C ALA A 498 -17.13 -34.34 20.11
N ILE A 499 -16.93 -33.30 19.32
CA ILE A 499 -15.63 -32.61 19.21
C ILE A 499 -15.77 -31.27 19.90
N SER A 500 -14.89 -30.99 20.87
CA SER A 500 -14.84 -29.71 21.58
C SER A 500 -13.47 -29.08 21.34
N LYS A 501 -13.45 -27.77 21.03
CA LYS A 501 -12.22 -27.02 20.73
C LYS A 501 -12.33 -25.60 21.27
N GLU A 502 -11.28 -25.13 21.94
CA GLU A 502 -11.09 -23.72 22.21
C GLU A 502 -10.77 -23.00 20.90
N VAL A 503 -11.42 -21.88 20.66
CA VAL A 503 -11.32 -21.11 19.42
C VAL A 503 -11.09 -19.63 19.71
N THR A 504 -10.42 -18.97 18.80
CA THR A 504 -10.22 -17.52 18.81
C THR A 504 -11.21 -16.81 17.89
N ALA A 505 -11.30 -15.50 17.99
CA ALA A 505 -12.13 -14.69 17.10
C ALA A 505 -11.71 -14.91 15.63
N ASP A 506 -12.72 -15.10 14.78
CA ASP A 506 -12.58 -15.28 13.34
C ASP A 506 -11.65 -16.43 12.91
N GLU A 507 -11.46 -17.43 13.77
CA GLU A 507 -10.74 -18.65 13.44
C GLU A 507 -11.55 -19.51 12.48
N VAL A 508 -10.96 -19.88 11.33
CA VAL A 508 -11.58 -20.87 10.41
C VAL A 508 -11.34 -22.26 10.95
N VAL A 509 -12.35 -22.81 11.61
CA VAL A 509 -12.28 -24.13 12.23
C VAL A 509 -12.81 -25.18 11.25
N ARG A 510 -11.98 -26.15 10.85
CA ARG A 510 -12.34 -27.29 10.03
C ARG A 510 -12.39 -28.54 10.89
N ILE A 511 -13.53 -29.21 10.91
CA ILE A 511 -13.81 -30.37 11.75
C ILE A 511 -14.25 -31.54 10.87
N PRO A 512 -13.54 -32.67 10.88
CA PRO A 512 -14.01 -33.88 10.22
C PRO A 512 -15.17 -34.52 11.03
N VAL A 513 -16.29 -34.74 10.36
CA VAL A 513 -17.49 -35.32 10.96
C VAL A 513 -17.89 -36.55 10.17
N ALA A 514 -17.99 -37.71 10.82
CA ALA A 514 -18.50 -38.93 10.19
C ALA A 514 -20.00 -38.79 9.85
N VAL A 515 -20.41 -39.18 8.64
CA VAL A 515 -21.81 -39.04 8.18
C VAL A 515 -22.32 -40.36 7.56
N ASN A 516 -23.54 -40.72 7.89
CA ASN A 516 -24.26 -41.86 7.31
C ASN A 516 -24.86 -41.49 5.95
N VAL A 517 -25.11 -42.50 5.11
CA VAL A 517 -25.91 -42.32 3.90
C VAL A 517 -27.31 -41.87 4.27
N GLY A 518 -27.81 -40.85 3.58
CA GLY A 518 -29.07 -40.16 3.90
C GLY A 518 -28.87 -38.83 4.61
N SER A 519 -29.85 -38.42 5.37
CA SER A 519 -29.83 -37.12 6.07
C SER A 519 -29.10 -37.22 7.41
N ASN A 520 -28.20 -36.27 7.66
CA ASN A 520 -27.48 -36.12 8.90
C ASN A 520 -27.71 -34.70 9.42
N THR A 521 -27.85 -34.53 10.74
CA THR A 521 -27.93 -33.20 11.37
C THR A 521 -26.69 -32.98 12.22
N ILE A 522 -25.88 -32.01 11.83
CA ILE A 522 -24.69 -31.58 12.57
C ILE A 522 -25.06 -30.36 13.37
N LYS A 523 -24.78 -30.35 14.66
CA LYS A 523 -25.06 -29.23 15.56
C LYS A 523 -23.77 -28.66 16.08
N ALA A 524 -23.59 -27.37 15.90
CA ALA A 524 -22.55 -26.56 16.52
C ALA A 524 -23.13 -25.77 17.69
N GLU A 525 -22.48 -25.86 18.84
CA GLU A 525 -22.78 -25.13 20.07
C GLU A 525 -21.52 -24.33 20.42
N PHE A 526 -21.65 -23.02 20.45
CA PHE A 526 -20.55 -22.11 20.75
C PHE A 526 -20.83 -21.37 22.06
N GLU A 527 -19.97 -21.56 23.03
CA GLU A 527 -19.98 -20.88 24.32
C GLU A 527 -18.95 -19.73 24.29
N PRO A 528 -19.40 -18.47 24.15
CA PRO A 528 -18.49 -17.34 24.11
C PRO A 528 -17.73 -17.16 25.42
N ALA A 529 -16.45 -16.89 25.35
CA ALA A 529 -15.66 -16.48 26.50
C ALA A 529 -16.09 -15.09 26.98
N ALA A 530 -16.20 -14.92 28.31
CA ALA A 530 -16.54 -13.62 28.89
C ALA A 530 -15.39 -12.61 28.63
N ALA A 531 -15.71 -11.48 28.02
CA ALA A 531 -14.84 -10.33 27.86
C ALA A 531 -15.64 -9.04 27.92
N ALA A 532 -14.99 -7.90 28.17
CA ALA A 532 -15.66 -6.62 28.38
C ALA A 532 -16.49 -6.14 27.19
N ASN A 533 -16.06 -6.49 25.97
CA ASN A 533 -16.75 -6.16 24.72
C ASN A 533 -17.78 -7.21 24.26
N ILE A 534 -17.93 -8.34 24.94
CA ILE A 534 -18.89 -9.39 24.57
C ILE A 534 -20.27 -9.06 25.16
N THR A 535 -21.28 -8.96 24.30
CA THR A 535 -22.64 -8.57 24.70
C THR A 535 -23.40 -9.65 25.48
N SER A 536 -23.03 -10.93 25.29
CA SER A 536 -23.67 -12.08 25.95
C SER A 536 -22.76 -13.30 25.92
N THR A 537 -22.77 -14.07 27.03
CA THR A 537 -22.14 -15.39 27.10
C THR A 537 -23.13 -16.55 26.86
N THR A 538 -24.33 -16.23 26.40
CA THR A 538 -25.34 -17.24 26.05
C THR A 538 -24.85 -18.09 24.88
N THR A 539 -24.95 -19.40 24.98
CA THR A 539 -24.58 -20.34 23.95
C THR A 539 -25.28 -20.05 22.63
N VAL A 540 -24.51 -19.87 21.58
CA VAL A 540 -24.97 -19.72 20.21
C VAL A 540 -25.02 -21.10 19.54
N THR A 541 -26.14 -21.43 18.90
CA THR A 541 -26.29 -22.72 18.23
C THR A 541 -26.54 -22.57 16.74
N SER A 542 -26.04 -23.51 15.97
CA SER A 542 -26.36 -23.66 14.54
C SER A 542 -26.56 -25.12 14.21
N GLU A 543 -27.57 -25.43 13.41
CA GLU A 543 -27.82 -26.76 12.89
C GLU A 543 -27.63 -26.77 11.37
N THR A 544 -26.90 -27.77 10.87
CA THR A 544 -26.64 -27.98 9.44
C THR A 544 -27.15 -29.34 9.05
N ASN A 545 -28.09 -29.40 8.15
CA ASN A 545 -28.59 -30.64 7.58
C ASN A 545 -27.77 -31.00 6.35
N VAL A 546 -27.04 -32.13 6.42
CA VAL A 546 -26.17 -32.64 5.37
C VAL A 546 -26.76 -33.92 4.79
N THR A 547 -26.95 -33.93 3.50
CA THR A 547 -27.37 -35.14 2.78
C THR A 547 -26.15 -35.83 2.18
N ARG A 548 -25.90 -37.07 2.59
CA ARG A 548 -24.89 -37.91 1.96
C ARG A 548 -25.55 -38.87 0.97
N LYS A 549 -25.07 -38.84 -0.26
CA LYS A 549 -25.38 -39.87 -1.28
C LYS A 549 -24.08 -40.48 -1.77
N VAL A 550 -24.14 -41.74 -2.16
CA VAL A 550 -23.02 -42.53 -2.69
C VAL A 550 -23.36 -42.98 -4.08
N TYR A 551 -22.58 -42.60 -5.03
CA TYR A 551 -22.64 -43.02 -6.40
C TYR A 551 -21.36 -43.77 -6.71
N GLY A 552 -21.45 -45.05 -7.01
CA GLY A 552 -20.28 -45.94 -7.23
C GLY A 552 -19.41 -46.13 -5.97
N GLU A 553 -18.37 -46.88 -6.11
CA GLU A 553 -17.34 -47.10 -5.09
C GLU A 553 -16.27 -46.01 -5.17
N ALA A 554 -15.50 -45.82 -4.10
CA ALA A 554 -14.38 -44.92 -4.10
C ALA A 554 -13.37 -45.30 -5.19
N GLY A 555 -13.00 -44.34 -6.07
CA GLY A 555 -12.11 -44.60 -7.23
C GLY A 555 -12.83 -45.04 -8.50
N GLN A 556 -14.15 -45.28 -8.47
CA GLN A 556 -14.90 -45.57 -9.70
C GLN A 556 -15.14 -44.30 -10.52
N THR A 557 -15.32 -44.53 -11.84
CA THR A 557 -15.74 -43.47 -12.75
C THR A 557 -17.25 -43.31 -12.71
N ILE A 558 -17.70 -42.04 -12.54
CA ILE A 558 -19.10 -41.64 -12.62
C ILE A 558 -19.34 -40.99 -13.98
N ILE A 559 -20.32 -41.52 -14.71
CA ILE A 559 -20.69 -41.01 -16.04
C ILE A 559 -21.70 -39.89 -15.92
N VAL A 560 -21.43 -38.77 -16.59
CA VAL A 560 -22.37 -37.68 -16.74
C VAL A 560 -22.57 -37.32 -18.21
N THR A 561 -23.79 -36.95 -18.55
CA THR A 561 -24.16 -36.48 -19.89
C THR A 561 -24.92 -35.18 -19.83
N PRO A 562 -25.02 -34.41 -20.93
CA PRO A 562 -25.85 -33.17 -20.96
C PRO A 562 -27.29 -33.38 -20.49
N ASP A 563 -27.88 -34.54 -20.87
CA ASP A 563 -29.23 -34.95 -20.52
C ASP A 563 -29.33 -35.84 -19.26
N GLY A 564 -28.23 -36.02 -18.55
CA GLY A 564 -28.14 -36.82 -17.34
C GLY A 564 -29.18 -36.42 -16.29
N LYS A 565 -29.59 -37.41 -15.48
CA LYS A 565 -30.69 -37.17 -14.50
C LYS A 565 -30.16 -37.14 -13.08
N THR A 566 -30.84 -36.34 -12.23
CA THR A 566 -30.60 -36.32 -10.76
C THR A 566 -30.91 -37.69 -10.12
N THR A 567 -31.70 -38.51 -10.80
CA THR A 567 -32.09 -39.88 -10.39
C THR A 567 -31.23 -40.96 -11.01
N GLY A 568 -30.24 -40.59 -11.86
CA GLY A 568 -29.27 -41.51 -12.40
C GLY A 568 -28.39 -42.12 -11.30
N ASP A 569 -27.66 -43.19 -11.63
CA ASP A 569 -26.72 -43.85 -10.72
C ASP A 569 -25.25 -43.64 -11.11
N GLY A 570 -25.00 -42.93 -12.21
CA GLY A 570 -23.67 -42.62 -12.70
C GLY A 570 -23.01 -43.70 -13.54
N THR A 571 -23.80 -44.69 -14.05
CA THR A 571 -23.37 -45.68 -15.04
C THR A 571 -23.61 -45.20 -16.46
N GLU A 572 -23.07 -45.91 -17.46
CA GLU A 572 -23.34 -45.65 -18.90
C GLU A 572 -24.84 -45.73 -19.22
N GLU A 573 -25.56 -46.69 -18.61
CA GLU A 573 -26.99 -46.93 -18.83
C GLU A 573 -27.87 -45.90 -18.11
N SER A 574 -27.37 -45.26 -17.03
CA SER A 574 -28.13 -44.37 -16.17
C SER A 574 -27.26 -43.18 -15.71
N PRO A 575 -26.84 -42.30 -16.67
CA PRO A 575 -25.91 -41.23 -16.36
C PRO A 575 -26.53 -40.18 -15.42
N LEU A 576 -25.70 -39.63 -14.56
CA LEU A 576 -26.06 -38.49 -13.69
C LEU A 576 -26.04 -37.13 -14.45
N ASP A 577 -26.81 -36.18 -13.96
CA ASP A 577 -26.55 -34.76 -14.26
C ASP A 577 -25.29 -34.32 -13.55
N ILE A 578 -24.59 -33.36 -14.17
CA ILE A 578 -23.27 -32.90 -13.71
C ILE A 578 -23.31 -32.31 -12.28
N ASN A 579 -24.31 -31.51 -11.93
CA ASN A 579 -24.38 -30.87 -10.62
C ASN A 579 -24.64 -31.89 -9.48
N THR A 580 -25.42 -32.95 -9.74
CA THR A 580 -25.54 -34.04 -8.80
C THR A 580 -24.22 -34.80 -8.66
N ALA A 581 -23.53 -35.11 -9.75
CA ALA A 581 -22.25 -35.81 -9.71
C ALA A 581 -21.22 -35.05 -8.88
N VAL A 582 -20.98 -33.76 -9.15
CA VAL A 582 -19.99 -32.95 -8.41
C VAL A 582 -20.39 -32.68 -6.96
N SER A 583 -21.70 -32.67 -6.63
CA SER A 583 -22.17 -32.44 -5.24
C SER A 583 -21.94 -33.65 -4.32
N TYR A 584 -21.80 -34.86 -4.88
CA TYR A 584 -21.67 -36.10 -4.13
C TYR A 584 -20.43 -36.93 -4.51
N ALA A 585 -19.46 -36.29 -5.13
CA ALA A 585 -18.18 -36.94 -5.45
C ALA A 585 -17.42 -37.37 -4.19
N GLN A 586 -16.63 -38.43 -4.32
CA GLN A 586 -15.79 -38.96 -3.26
C GLN A 586 -14.30 -38.85 -3.62
N PRO A 587 -13.41 -38.72 -2.62
CA PRO A 587 -11.97 -38.70 -2.87
C PRO A 587 -11.49 -39.85 -3.74
N GLY A 588 -10.77 -39.55 -4.83
CA GLY A 588 -10.24 -40.52 -5.80
C GLY A 588 -11.20 -40.87 -6.94
N GLN A 589 -12.43 -40.40 -6.94
CA GLN A 589 -13.36 -40.64 -8.05
C GLN A 589 -13.03 -39.78 -9.27
N THR A 590 -13.42 -40.28 -10.43
CA THR A 590 -13.42 -39.58 -11.71
C THR A 590 -14.87 -39.38 -12.16
N ILE A 591 -15.24 -38.13 -12.40
CA ILE A 591 -16.48 -37.77 -13.09
C ILE A 591 -16.13 -37.58 -14.56
N LEU A 592 -16.58 -38.49 -15.41
CA LEU A 592 -16.37 -38.45 -16.85
C LEU A 592 -17.54 -37.75 -17.52
N MET A 593 -17.30 -36.56 -18.04
CA MET A 593 -18.26 -35.83 -18.85
C MET A 593 -18.25 -36.34 -20.28
N LYS A 594 -19.38 -36.90 -20.70
CA LYS A 594 -19.56 -37.33 -22.11
C LYS A 594 -19.70 -36.14 -23.03
N ASN A 595 -19.28 -36.29 -24.28
CA ASN A 595 -19.34 -35.25 -25.30
C ASN A 595 -20.74 -34.65 -25.43
N GLY A 596 -20.78 -33.34 -25.63
CA GLY A 596 -22.01 -32.59 -25.81
C GLY A 596 -21.94 -31.20 -25.12
N VAL A 597 -23.05 -30.47 -25.21
CA VAL A 597 -23.16 -29.10 -24.68
C VAL A 597 -23.87 -29.13 -23.33
N TYR A 598 -23.20 -28.63 -22.33
CA TYR A 598 -23.71 -28.42 -20.97
C TYR A 598 -24.07 -26.93 -20.80
N ASP A 599 -25.31 -26.61 -20.46
CA ASP A 599 -25.88 -25.27 -20.40
C ASP A 599 -26.13 -24.76 -18.97
N LYS A 600 -25.74 -25.54 -17.96
CA LYS A 600 -25.93 -25.19 -16.54
C LYS A 600 -24.60 -24.85 -15.89
N TRP A 601 -24.62 -23.81 -15.05
CA TRP A 601 -23.49 -23.47 -14.20
C TRP A 601 -23.13 -24.65 -13.30
N ILE A 602 -21.86 -25.03 -13.29
CA ILE A 602 -21.36 -26.12 -12.46
C ILE A 602 -20.75 -25.50 -11.19
N THR A 603 -21.21 -25.97 -10.02
CA THR A 603 -20.66 -25.53 -8.74
C THR A 603 -20.15 -26.71 -7.93
N ILE A 604 -18.86 -26.74 -7.70
CA ILE A 604 -18.20 -27.69 -6.81
C ILE A 604 -18.15 -27.07 -5.43
N ASN A 605 -18.97 -27.57 -4.51
CA ASN A 605 -19.15 -26.99 -3.19
C ASN A 605 -17.93 -27.20 -2.26
N ARG A 606 -17.77 -26.33 -1.24
CA ARG A 606 -16.64 -26.29 -0.32
C ARG A 606 -16.37 -27.62 0.39
N SER A 607 -17.40 -28.33 0.82
CA SER A 607 -17.25 -29.59 1.57
C SER A 607 -17.04 -30.82 0.69
N VAL A 608 -16.99 -30.68 -0.63
CA VAL A 608 -16.73 -31.79 -1.55
C VAL A 608 -15.28 -31.68 -2.00
N CYS A 609 -14.41 -32.35 -1.24
CA CYS A 609 -12.96 -32.24 -1.41
C CYS A 609 -12.36 -33.64 -1.69
N GLY A 610 -11.32 -33.63 -2.53
CA GLY A 610 -10.37 -34.73 -2.58
C GLY A 610 -9.36 -34.61 -1.44
N THR A 611 -8.28 -35.37 -1.58
CA THR A 611 -7.07 -35.25 -0.76
C THR A 611 -5.85 -35.18 -1.67
N ALA A 612 -4.68 -34.81 -1.12
CA ALA A 612 -3.45 -34.78 -1.90
C ALA A 612 -3.15 -36.10 -2.62
N ASP A 613 -3.43 -37.25 -1.96
CA ASP A 613 -3.20 -38.60 -2.53
C ASP A 613 -4.38 -39.12 -3.36
N LYS A 614 -5.56 -38.54 -3.18
CA LYS A 614 -6.81 -38.97 -3.84
C LYS A 614 -7.60 -37.74 -4.31
N PRO A 615 -7.11 -36.99 -5.31
CA PRO A 615 -7.88 -35.90 -5.89
C PRO A 615 -9.18 -36.42 -6.50
N ILE A 616 -10.18 -35.58 -6.61
CA ILE A 616 -11.39 -35.85 -7.38
C ILE A 616 -11.16 -35.28 -8.78
N ASN A 617 -11.46 -36.11 -9.81
CA ASN A 617 -11.22 -35.69 -11.19
C ASN A 617 -12.55 -35.35 -11.88
N LEU A 618 -12.61 -34.20 -12.55
CA LEU A 618 -13.66 -33.83 -13.50
C LEU A 618 -13.04 -33.82 -14.90
N VAL A 619 -13.38 -34.75 -15.73
CA VAL A 619 -12.64 -35.03 -16.97
C VAL A 619 -13.59 -35.02 -18.17
N ALA A 620 -13.22 -34.31 -19.21
CA ALA A 620 -13.89 -34.36 -20.50
C ALA A 620 -13.58 -35.69 -21.23
N GLU A 621 -14.58 -36.33 -21.84
CA GLU A 621 -14.38 -37.49 -22.70
C GLU A 621 -13.49 -37.13 -23.90
N SER A 622 -13.75 -35.99 -24.52
CA SER A 622 -12.91 -35.40 -25.57
C SER A 622 -12.72 -33.92 -25.36
N ILE A 623 -11.51 -33.42 -25.59
CA ILE A 623 -11.19 -32.02 -25.59
C ILE A 623 -11.70 -31.37 -26.88
N SER A 624 -12.48 -30.31 -26.77
CA SER A 624 -12.84 -29.44 -27.89
C SER A 624 -11.71 -28.48 -28.27
N THR A 625 -11.50 -28.25 -29.54
CA THR A 625 -10.51 -27.26 -30.01
C THR A 625 -11.14 -25.95 -30.48
N ASP A 626 -12.46 -25.94 -30.77
CA ASP A 626 -13.15 -24.79 -31.32
C ASP A 626 -14.53 -24.52 -30.67
N GLY A 627 -14.90 -25.33 -29.67
CA GLY A 627 -16.18 -25.23 -28.97
C GLY A 627 -17.38 -25.75 -29.76
N THR A 628 -17.16 -26.57 -30.79
CA THR A 628 -18.23 -27.20 -31.60
C THR A 628 -18.40 -28.68 -31.38
N ASP A 629 -17.40 -29.35 -30.86
CA ASP A 629 -17.39 -30.79 -30.54
C ASP A 629 -16.86 -31.00 -29.10
N GLY A 630 -16.72 -32.30 -28.71
CA GLY A 630 -16.17 -32.61 -27.36
C GLY A 630 -17.10 -32.17 -26.23
N VAL A 631 -16.52 -31.85 -25.09
CA VAL A 631 -17.25 -31.38 -23.91
C VAL A 631 -17.22 -29.85 -23.85
N VAL A 632 -18.40 -29.23 -24.00
CA VAL A 632 -18.53 -27.76 -24.05
C VAL A 632 -19.52 -27.27 -22.98
N LEU A 633 -19.08 -26.36 -22.12
CA LEU A 633 -19.97 -25.53 -21.30
C LEU A 633 -20.32 -24.27 -22.13
N SER A 634 -21.62 -24.02 -22.37
CA SER A 634 -22.05 -22.89 -23.20
C SER A 634 -23.08 -22.03 -22.47
N GLY A 635 -22.84 -20.71 -22.38
CA GLY A 635 -23.67 -19.78 -21.61
C GLY A 635 -23.53 -19.92 -20.10
N ALA A 636 -22.67 -20.82 -19.64
CA ALA A 636 -22.46 -21.18 -18.24
C ALA A 636 -20.97 -21.28 -17.92
N GLY A 637 -20.62 -21.23 -16.66
CA GLY A 637 -19.25 -21.35 -16.15
C GLY A 637 -19.10 -22.46 -15.10
N LEU A 638 -17.89 -22.58 -14.59
CA LEU A 638 -17.51 -23.51 -13.52
C LEU A 638 -17.00 -22.73 -12.30
N THR A 639 -17.54 -23.04 -11.13
CA THR A 639 -17.03 -22.52 -9.84
C THR A 639 -16.50 -23.67 -8.99
N VAL A 640 -15.21 -23.64 -8.64
CA VAL A 640 -14.54 -24.67 -7.83
C VAL A 640 -14.26 -24.09 -6.44
N ILE A 641 -15.10 -24.41 -5.46
CA ILE A 641 -14.93 -24.01 -4.06
C ILE A 641 -14.33 -25.15 -3.22
N GLY A 642 -14.52 -26.38 -3.64
CA GLY A 642 -13.89 -27.56 -3.07
C GLY A 642 -12.37 -27.57 -3.30
N SER A 643 -11.66 -28.38 -2.56
CA SER A 643 -10.20 -28.49 -2.64
C SER A 643 -9.76 -29.85 -3.20
N TYR A 644 -8.55 -29.89 -3.74
CA TYR A 644 -7.96 -31.10 -4.36
C TYR A 644 -8.79 -31.68 -5.50
N TRP A 645 -9.27 -30.80 -6.38
CA TRP A 645 -9.89 -31.19 -7.65
C TRP A 645 -8.90 -31.10 -8.80
N HIS A 646 -9.00 -32.02 -9.73
CA HIS A 646 -8.35 -31.99 -11.04
C HIS A 646 -9.42 -31.85 -12.12
N VAL A 647 -9.54 -30.69 -12.74
CA VAL A 647 -10.45 -30.41 -13.85
C VAL A 647 -9.65 -30.47 -15.13
N TYR A 648 -10.09 -31.33 -16.09
CA TYR A 648 -9.34 -31.60 -17.29
C TYR A 648 -10.19 -31.51 -18.57
N GLY A 649 -9.72 -30.74 -19.53
CA GLY A 649 -10.16 -30.76 -20.92
C GLY A 649 -11.50 -30.08 -21.25
N LEU A 650 -12.00 -29.19 -20.38
CA LEU A 650 -13.25 -28.48 -20.62
C LEU A 650 -13.08 -27.28 -21.58
N TYR A 651 -14.02 -27.13 -22.50
CA TYR A 651 -14.17 -25.91 -23.28
C TYR A 651 -15.35 -25.10 -22.73
N VAL A 652 -15.08 -23.89 -22.22
CA VAL A 652 -16.10 -23.00 -21.65
C VAL A 652 -16.26 -21.81 -22.58
N LYS A 653 -17.47 -21.58 -23.08
CA LYS A 653 -17.76 -20.43 -23.93
C LYS A 653 -19.02 -19.66 -23.53
N ASP A 654 -19.01 -18.37 -23.84
CA ASP A 654 -20.16 -17.48 -23.67
C ASP A 654 -20.66 -17.45 -22.21
N SER A 655 -19.75 -17.66 -21.23
CA SER A 655 -20.12 -17.60 -19.81
C SER A 655 -20.66 -16.22 -19.44
N SER A 656 -21.77 -16.17 -18.70
CA SER A 656 -22.38 -14.92 -18.23
C SER A 656 -21.60 -14.21 -17.09
N GLY A 657 -20.48 -14.77 -16.68
CA GLY A 657 -19.55 -14.23 -15.66
C GLY A 657 -18.14 -14.71 -15.92
N VAL A 658 -17.37 -14.99 -14.87
CA VAL A 658 -16.06 -15.65 -14.98
C VAL A 658 -16.24 -17.04 -15.59
N GLY A 659 -15.39 -17.41 -16.55
CA GLY A 659 -15.51 -18.71 -17.22
C GLY A 659 -15.24 -19.88 -16.25
N ILE A 660 -14.06 -19.88 -15.60
CA ILE A 660 -13.71 -20.84 -14.55
C ILE A 660 -13.24 -20.05 -13.32
N GLN A 661 -14.03 -20.09 -12.25
CA GLN A 661 -13.70 -19.48 -10.96
C GLN A 661 -13.10 -20.53 -10.02
N VAL A 662 -11.87 -20.31 -9.54
CA VAL A 662 -11.19 -21.19 -8.57
C VAL A 662 -11.15 -20.48 -7.22
N SER A 663 -11.93 -20.99 -6.26
CA SER A 663 -12.08 -20.42 -4.92
C SER A 663 -11.71 -21.42 -3.79
N GLY A 664 -11.33 -22.65 -4.15
CA GLY A 664 -10.81 -23.67 -3.24
C GLY A 664 -9.29 -23.75 -3.27
N ASN A 665 -8.72 -24.73 -2.57
CA ASN A 665 -7.28 -24.87 -2.40
C ASN A 665 -6.75 -26.13 -3.14
N TYR A 666 -5.51 -26.05 -3.60
CA TYR A 666 -4.77 -27.18 -4.18
C TYR A 666 -5.50 -27.84 -5.36
N ASN A 667 -6.25 -27.07 -6.14
CA ASN A 667 -6.90 -27.55 -7.35
C ASN A 667 -5.96 -27.47 -8.56
N THR A 668 -6.15 -28.35 -9.52
CA THR A 668 -5.48 -28.30 -10.83
C THR A 668 -6.53 -28.09 -11.91
N ILE A 669 -6.39 -27.04 -12.71
CA ILE A 669 -7.16 -26.81 -13.94
C ILE A 669 -6.21 -27.06 -15.11
N ASP A 670 -6.51 -28.01 -15.94
CA ASP A 670 -5.59 -28.56 -16.92
C ASP A 670 -6.24 -28.71 -18.31
N MET A 671 -5.55 -28.27 -19.35
CA MET A 671 -6.00 -28.40 -20.75
C MET A 671 -7.41 -27.83 -20.99
N CYS A 672 -7.79 -26.79 -20.24
CA CYS A 672 -9.09 -26.12 -20.41
C CYS A 672 -8.97 -24.90 -21.30
N THR A 673 -9.99 -24.66 -22.10
CA THR A 673 -10.11 -23.45 -22.93
C THR A 673 -11.30 -22.61 -22.46
N VAL A 674 -11.10 -21.30 -22.33
CA VAL A 674 -12.18 -20.34 -22.03
C VAL A 674 -12.22 -19.27 -23.11
N ASN A 675 -13.44 -19.07 -23.64
CA ASN A 675 -13.68 -18.16 -24.74
C ASN A 675 -14.98 -17.35 -24.53
N HIS A 676 -14.96 -16.06 -24.81
CA HIS A 676 -16.10 -15.13 -24.67
C HIS A 676 -16.78 -15.14 -23.29
N ALA A 677 -16.06 -15.23 -22.20
CA ALA A 677 -16.62 -15.01 -20.88
C ALA A 677 -16.95 -13.50 -20.68
N ALA A 678 -18.06 -13.21 -19.98
CA ALA A 678 -18.48 -11.85 -19.68
C ALA A 678 -17.70 -11.20 -18.52
N ASN A 679 -16.62 -11.80 -18.08
CA ASN A 679 -15.62 -11.35 -17.15
C ASN A 679 -14.33 -12.13 -17.45
N SER A 680 -13.34 -12.15 -16.53
CA SER A 680 -12.09 -12.87 -16.75
C SER A 680 -12.33 -14.35 -17.12
N GLY A 681 -11.50 -14.91 -17.98
CA GLY A 681 -11.63 -16.28 -18.43
C GLY A 681 -11.42 -17.30 -17.31
N ILE A 682 -10.22 -17.35 -16.70
CA ILE A 682 -9.94 -18.20 -15.54
C ILE A 682 -9.44 -17.32 -14.39
N GLN A 683 -10.18 -17.32 -13.30
CA GLN A 683 -9.88 -16.47 -12.16
C GLN A 683 -9.69 -17.25 -10.86
N ILE A 684 -8.60 -16.97 -10.15
CA ILE A 684 -8.34 -17.41 -8.79
C ILE A 684 -8.69 -16.25 -7.84
N SER A 685 -9.77 -16.40 -7.09
CA SER A 685 -10.18 -15.44 -6.05
C SER A 685 -11.18 -16.09 -5.09
N ARG A 686 -11.40 -15.45 -3.92
CA ARG A 686 -12.38 -15.97 -2.96
C ARG A 686 -13.74 -16.22 -3.62
N ASN A 687 -14.52 -17.12 -3.03
CA ASN A 687 -15.94 -17.23 -3.38
C ASN A 687 -16.69 -15.98 -2.86
N GLY A 688 -17.15 -15.12 -3.77
CA GLY A 688 -17.76 -13.85 -3.44
C GLY A 688 -18.85 -13.92 -2.37
N GLY A 689 -19.42 -12.86 -1.92
CA GLY A 689 -20.53 -12.84 -0.96
C GLY A 689 -20.27 -13.57 0.38
N ALA A 690 -20.30 -14.90 0.37
CA ALA A 690 -20.14 -15.74 1.56
C ALA A 690 -18.77 -15.58 2.25
N ASP A 691 -17.70 -15.41 1.48
CA ASP A 691 -16.34 -15.29 1.98
C ASP A 691 -15.91 -13.83 2.21
N ASN A 692 -16.85 -12.90 2.16
CA ASN A 692 -16.59 -11.45 2.29
C ASN A 692 -16.88 -10.90 3.69
N TYR A 693 -16.66 -11.68 4.71
CA TYR A 693 -16.80 -11.25 6.09
C TYR A 693 -15.50 -10.58 6.58
N ALA A 694 -15.61 -9.40 7.21
CA ALA A 694 -14.45 -8.59 7.55
C ALA A 694 -13.41 -9.32 8.43
N GLY A 695 -13.86 -10.11 9.43
CA GLY A 695 -12.97 -10.82 10.36
C GLY A 695 -12.22 -12.01 9.75
N ILE A 696 -12.62 -12.50 8.58
CA ILE A 696 -11.99 -13.66 7.91
C ILE A 696 -11.26 -13.29 6.64
N GLN A 697 -11.05 -12.00 6.39
CA GLN A 697 -10.31 -11.54 5.22
C GLN A 697 -8.94 -12.24 5.15
N GLY A 698 -8.62 -12.81 4.00
CA GLY A 698 -7.40 -13.60 3.78
C GLY A 698 -7.46 -15.05 4.26
N LYS A 699 -8.32 -15.42 5.20
CA LYS A 699 -8.33 -16.76 5.81
C LYS A 699 -8.99 -17.85 4.94
N LEU A 700 -9.88 -17.45 4.03
CA LEU A 700 -10.54 -18.33 3.04
C LEU A 700 -10.07 -18.06 1.60
N TRP A 701 -8.95 -17.38 1.43
CA TRP A 701 -8.43 -17.11 0.10
C TRP A 701 -7.83 -18.37 -0.54
N PRO A 702 -8.12 -18.63 -1.83
CA PRO A 702 -7.65 -19.83 -2.54
C PRO A 702 -6.13 -19.88 -2.60
N THR A 703 -5.56 -21.03 -2.25
CA THR A 703 -4.12 -21.23 -2.04
C THR A 703 -3.63 -22.48 -2.78
N GLY A 704 -2.42 -22.45 -3.33
CA GLY A 704 -1.75 -23.62 -3.88
C GLY A 704 -2.37 -24.20 -5.14
N ASN A 705 -3.16 -23.43 -5.89
CA ASN A 705 -3.80 -23.92 -7.12
C ASN A 705 -2.83 -23.87 -8.32
N LEU A 706 -2.97 -24.82 -9.23
CA LEU A 706 -2.21 -24.91 -10.47
C LEU A 706 -3.14 -24.80 -11.68
N ILE A 707 -2.96 -23.76 -12.47
CA ILE A 707 -3.60 -23.62 -13.79
C ILE A 707 -2.53 -23.96 -14.83
N LYS A 708 -2.73 -25.00 -15.61
CA LYS A 708 -1.71 -25.43 -16.57
C LYS A 708 -2.28 -25.77 -17.93
N ASN A 709 -1.51 -25.49 -18.96
CA ASN A 709 -1.82 -25.83 -20.36
C ASN A 709 -3.20 -25.32 -20.81
N CYS A 710 -3.67 -24.23 -20.23
CA CYS A 710 -4.99 -23.64 -20.52
C CYS A 710 -4.86 -22.50 -21.53
N GLU A 711 -5.93 -22.30 -22.29
CA GLU A 711 -6.05 -21.16 -23.20
C GLU A 711 -7.24 -20.27 -22.80
N SER A 712 -7.06 -18.95 -22.91
CA SER A 712 -8.11 -17.99 -22.54
C SER A 712 -8.10 -16.81 -23.48
N PHE A 713 -9.22 -16.58 -24.19
CA PHE A 713 -9.30 -15.54 -25.23
C PHE A 713 -10.71 -15.00 -25.48
N ASP A 714 -10.77 -13.82 -26.12
CA ASP A 714 -12.00 -13.10 -26.46
C ASP A 714 -12.94 -12.81 -25.28
N ASN A 715 -12.41 -12.78 -24.04
CA ASN A 715 -13.20 -12.44 -22.89
C ASN A 715 -13.47 -10.91 -22.84
N CYS A 716 -14.72 -10.55 -22.52
CA CYS A 716 -15.13 -9.15 -22.55
C CYS A 716 -16.29 -8.86 -21.61
N ASP A 717 -16.05 -7.99 -20.63
CA ASP A 717 -17.12 -7.44 -19.80
C ASP A 717 -17.86 -6.30 -20.52
N ALA A 718 -19.04 -5.94 -19.99
CA ALA A 718 -19.86 -4.88 -20.57
C ALA A 718 -19.17 -3.49 -20.58
N GLY A 719 -18.26 -3.26 -19.64
CA GLY A 719 -17.46 -2.04 -19.51
C GLY A 719 -16.24 -2.01 -20.43
N ARG A 720 -15.85 -3.14 -20.98
CA ARG A 720 -14.64 -3.37 -21.79
C ARG A 720 -13.34 -2.98 -21.08
N ASN A 721 -13.24 -3.28 -19.78
CA ASN A 721 -12.08 -2.86 -18.97
C ASN A 721 -11.82 -3.72 -17.71
N ASP A 722 -12.34 -4.95 -17.59
CA ASP A 722 -12.15 -5.80 -16.41
C ASP A 722 -12.12 -7.31 -16.76
N ALA A 723 -12.21 -7.68 -18.02
CA ALA A 723 -12.19 -9.08 -18.47
C ALA A 723 -10.80 -9.47 -18.96
N ASP A 724 -10.05 -10.15 -18.09
CA ASP A 724 -8.71 -10.66 -18.37
C ASP A 724 -8.75 -12.07 -18.95
N GLY A 725 -7.66 -12.52 -19.55
CA GLY A 725 -7.49 -13.93 -19.88
C GLY A 725 -7.38 -14.78 -18.61
N PHE A 726 -6.42 -14.45 -17.77
CA PHE A 726 -6.21 -15.09 -16.48
C PHE A 726 -6.10 -14.04 -15.37
N ALA A 727 -6.68 -14.30 -14.22
CA ALA A 727 -6.59 -13.43 -13.08
C ALA A 727 -6.29 -14.22 -11.79
N ALA A 728 -5.39 -13.69 -10.97
CA ALA A 728 -5.24 -14.06 -9.57
C ALA A 728 -5.20 -12.75 -8.79
N LYS A 729 -6.36 -12.13 -8.62
CA LYS A 729 -6.48 -10.74 -8.19
C LYS A 729 -7.34 -10.55 -6.96
N LEU A 730 -7.06 -9.49 -6.21
CA LEU A 730 -7.78 -8.94 -5.06
C LEU A 730 -7.81 -9.85 -3.82
N THR A 731 -8.03 -11.15 -3.97
CA THR A 731 -8.30 -12.06 -2.85
C THR A 731 -7.81 -13.46 -3.15
N CYS A 732 -6.51 -13.64 -3.34
CA CYS A 732 -5.88 -14.95 -3.47
C CYS A 732 -4.72 -15.12 -2.47
N GLY A 733 -4.57 -16.35 -1.97
CA GLY A 733 -3.53 -16.74 -1.02
C GLY A 733 -2.25 -17.20 -1.74
N GLU A 734 -1.32 -17.72 -0.95
CA GLU A 734 0.01 -18.11 -1.40
C GLU A 734 0.03 -19.34 -2.32
N GLY A 735 1.07 -19.43 -3.15
CA GLY A 735 1.44 -20.64 -3.90
C GLY A 735 0.60 -20.93 -5.13
N ASN A 736 -0.23 -20.01 -5.59
CA ASN A 736 -0.96 -20.17 -6.85
C ASN A 736 0.01 -20.05 -8.04
N ARG A 737 -0.19 -20.90 -9.06
CA ARG A 737 0.73 -20.98 -10.21
C ARG A 737 -0.02 -21.14 -11.52
N PHE A 738 0.44 -20.44 -12.55
CA PHE A 738 0.08 -20.63 -13.96
C PHE A 738 1.29 -21.24 -14.69
N TYR A 739 1.07 -22.29 -15.49
CA TYR A 739 2.13 -23.00 -16.20
C TYR A 739 1.71 -23.40 -17.61
N GLY A 740 2.46 -22.99 -18.63
CA GLY A 740 2.20 -23.38 -20.01
C GLY A 740 0.89 -22.85 -20.60
N CYS A 741 0.36 -21.76 -20.07
CA CYS A 741 -0.92 -21.18 -20.49
C CYS A 741 -0.74 -20.12 -21.59
N ILE A 742 -1.81 -19.93 -22.38
CA ILE A 742 -1.87 -18.95 -23.47
C ILE A 742 -3.04 -18.00 -23.24
N SER A 743 -2.76 -16.71 -23.25
CA SER A 743 -3.78 -15.64 -23.16
C SER A 743 -3.68 -14.73 -24.36
N HIS A 744 -4.80 -14.53 -25.06
CA HIS A 744 -4.81 -13.61 -26.21
C HIS A 744 -6.19 -12.99 -26.48
N ASN A 745 -6.17 -11.83 -27.10
CA ASN A 745 -7.38 -11.14 -27.54
C ASN A 745 -8.43 -10.96 -26.44
N ASN A 746 -8.02 -10.82 -25.18
CA ASN A 746 -8.94 -10.41 -24.12
C ASN A 746 -9.07 -8.89 -24.12
N ILE A 747 -10.23 -8.39 -23.72
CA ILE A 747 -10.47 -6.94 -23.80
C ILE A 747 -9.61 -6.17 -22.81
N ASP A 748 -9.31 -6.76 -21.66
CA ASP A 748 -8.39 -6.18 -20.67
C ASP A 748 -7.04 -6.91 -20.72
N ASP A 749 -6.49 -7.37 -19.62
CA ASP A 749 -5.13 -7.89 -19.54
C ASP A 749 -5.02 -9.39 -19.90
N GLY A 750 -3.85 -9.82 -20.34
CA GLY A 750 -3.57 -11.24 -20.49
C GLY A 750 -3.52 -11.94 -19.12
N TRP A 751 -2.80 -11.39 -18.17
CA TRP A 751 -2.80 -11.74 -16.75
C TRP A 751 -2.98 -10.50 -15.90
N ASP A 752 -3.87 -10.59 -14.89
CA ASP A 752 -4.03 -9.55 -13.86
C ASP A 752 -3.82 -10.11 -12.45
N LEU A 753 -2.78 -9.59 -11.75
CA LEU A 753 -2.47 -9.90 -10.36
C LEU A 753 -2.76 -8.70 -9.44
N TYR A 754 -3.81 -7.94 -9.72
CA TYR A 754 -4.11 -6.70 -9.04
C TYR A 754 -4.46 -6.90 -7.56
N ALA A 755 -3.84 -6.09 -6.71
CA ALA A 755 -4.15 -5.99 -5.29
C ALA A 755 -4.64 -4.57 -4.95
N LYS A 756 -5.50 -4.43 -3.94
CA LYS A 756 -6.01 -3.13 -3.43
C LYS A 756 -5.67 -2.99 -1.96
N SER A 757 -5.37 -1.77 -1.51
CA SER A 757 -5.12 -1.48 -0.10
C SER A 757 -6.26 -1.94 0.81
N VAL A 758 -7.51 -1.80 0.37
CA VAL A 758 -8.70 -2.22 1.13
C VAL A 758 -8.81 -3.73 1.32
N SER A 759 -8.31 -4.55 0.38
CA SER A 759 -8.26 -6.02 0.52
C SER A 759 -6.92 -6.54 1.02
N GLY A 760 -5.89 -5.70 0.99
CA GLY A 760 -4.54 -6.05 1.42
C GLY A 760 -3.73 -6.79 0.35
N THR A 761 -2.53 -7.17 0.74
CA THR A 761 -1.59 -7.92 -0.09
C THR A 761 -2.13 -9.31 -0.43
N ILE A 762 -2.09 -9.67 -1.70
CA ILE A 762 -2.37 -11.04 -2.16
C ILE A 762 -1.12 -11.91 -2.03
N GLY A 763 -1.31 -13.22 -1.97
CA GLY A 763 -0.21 -14.19 -1.92
C GLY A 763 0.65 -14.17 -3.19
N SER A 764 1.90 -14.60 -3.07
CA SER A 764 2.82 -14.69 -4.20
C SER A 764 2.32 -15.66 -5.26
N VAL A 765 2.27 -15.20 -6.51
CA VAL A 765 1.84 -15.97 -7.69
C VAL A 765 3.03 -16.18 -8.61
N THR A 766 3.15 -17.42 -9.13
CA THR A 766 4.17 -17.76 -10.15
C THR A 766 3.50 -17.97 -11.50
N ILE A 767 3.97 -17.26 -12.54
CA ILE A 767 3.58 -17.46 -13.94
C ILE A 767 4.80 -17.99 -14.68
N GLU A 768 4.70 -19.16 -15.28
CA GLU A 768 5.85 -19.83 -15.89
C GLU A 768 5.50 -20.48 -17.23
N ASN A 769 6.38 -20.35 -18.22
CA ASN A 769 6.23 -20.92 -19.57
C ASN A 769 4.93 -20.47 -20.27
N CYS A 770 4.45 -19.25 -20.00
CA CYS A 770 3.19 -18.72 -20.50
C CYS A 770 3.39 -17.71 -21.63
N VAL A 771 2.33 -17.52 -22.42
CA VAL A 771 2.33 -16.59 -23.56
C VAL A 771 1.15 -15.64 -23.46
N ALA A 772 1.39 -14.32 -23.57
CA ALA A 772 0.37 -13.28 -23.62
C ALA A 772 0.52 -12.47 -24.93
N TYR A 773 -0.52 -12.45 -25.76
CA TYR A 773 -0.44 -11.69 -27.01
C TYR A 773 -1.78 -11.08 -27.44
N ASN A 774 -1.71 -9.95 -28.14
CA ASN A 774 -2.88 -9.27 -28.73
C ASN A 774 -4.01 -8.97 -27.74
N ASN A 775 -3.73 -8.76 -26.45
CA ASN A 775 -4.73 -8.33 -25.49
C ASN A 775 -5.03 -6.82 -25.68
N GLY A 776 -6.24 -6.39 -25.35
CA GLY A 776 -6.78 -5.05 -25.53
C GLY A 776 -7.87 -4.94 -26.61
N TRP A 777 -8.12 -6.00 -27.37
CA TRP A 777 -9.19 -6.13 -28.37
C TRP A 777 -9.54 -7.61 -28.63
N LEU A 778 -10.75 -7.83 -29.12
CA LEU A 778 -11.24 -9.16 -29.45
C LEU A 778 -10.86 -9.56 -30.89
N THR A 779 -10.82 -10.87 -31.17
CA THR A 779 -10.57 -11.37 -32.54
C THR A 779 -11.59 -10.88 -33.58
N THR A 780 -12.81 -10.56 -33.13
CA THR A 780 -13.92 -10.07 -33.98
C THR A 780 -13.94 -8.57 -34.15
N ASP A 781 -13.11 -7.82 -33.45
CA ASP A 781 -13.11 -6.35 -33.46
C ASP A 781 -12.43 -5.78 -34.71
N ASP A 782 -13.01 -4.74 -35.30
CA ASP A 782 -12.36 -3.92 -36.32
C ASP A 782 -11.52 -2.81 -35.63
N VAL A 783 -10.29 -3.12 -35.31
CA VAL A 783 -9.34 -2.16 -34.66
C VAL A 783 -8.95 -1.00 -35.59
N THR A 784 -9.31 -1.04 -36.89
CA THR A 784 -9.05 0.03 -37.84
C THR A 784 -10.16 1.07 -37.86
N ALA A 785 -11.29 0.78 -37.22
CA ALA A 785 -12.40 1.70 -37.13
C ALA A 785 -12.00 2.98 -36.38
N ALA A 786 -12.42 4.14 -36.94
CA ALA A 786 -12.11 5.42 -36.30
C ALA A 786 -12.78 5.52 -34.93
N GLY A 787 -11.98 5.79 -33.89
CA GLY A 787 -12.45 5.89 -32.52
C GLY A 787 -12.68 4.54 -31.85
N TYR A 788 -12.06 3.45 -32.35
CA TYR A 788 -12.14 2.15 -31.70
C TYR A 788 -11.73 2.26 -30.21
N ASN A 789 -12.52 1.68 -29.33
CA ASN A 789 -12.31 1.69 -27.89
C ASN A 789 -11.57 0.42 -27.46
N TYR A 790 -10.24 0.52 -27.35
CA TYR A 790 -9.41 -0.53 -26.77
C TYR A 790 -9.66 -0.65 -25.25
N GLY A 791 -9.50 -1.87 -24.70
CA GLY A 791 -9.29 -2.06 -23.27
C GLY A 791 -7.86 -1.67 -22.83
N GLU A 792 -7.49 -1.95 -21.59
CA GLU A 792 -6.12 -1.66 -21.10
C GLU A 792 -5.08 -2.47 -21.86
N GLY A 793 -5.25 -3.78 -21.97
CA GLY A 793 -4.52 -4.65 -22.88
C GLY A 793 -3.04 -4.83 -22.52
N ASN A 794 -2.72 -5.00 -21.25
CA ASN A 794 -1.37 -5.44 -20.88
C ASN A 794 -1.21 -6.97 -21.11
N GLY A 795 0.01 -7.42 -21.35
CA GLY A 795 0.30 -8.86 -21.42
C GLY A 795 0.32 -9.49 -20.03
N PHE A 796 1.24 -9.07 -19.17
CA PHE A 796 1.37 -9.51 -17.78
C PHE A 796 1.36 -8.31 -16.85
N LYS A 797 0.28 -8.15 -16.09
CA LYS A 797 0.11 -7.11 -15.07
C LYS A 797 0.33 -7.73 -13.69
N LEU A 798 1.49 -7.44 -13.08
CA LEU A 798 2.04 -8.17 -11.95
C LEU A 798 1.87 -7.39 -10.63
N GLY A 799 0.69 -6.88 -10.33
CA GLY A 799 0.42 -6.24 -9.07
C GLY A 799 -0.54 -5.06 -9.13
N GLY A 800 -0.60 -4.29 -8.06
CA GLY A 800 -1.45 -3.11 -7.92
C GLY A 800 -1.39 -2.50 -6.53
N GLY A 801 -1.97 -1.30 -6.37
CA GLY A 801 -2.16 -0.65 -5.08
C GLY A 801 -0.88 -0.35 -4.31
N TYR A 802 0.28 -0.36 -4.95
CA TYR A 802 1.60 -0.20 -4.33
C TYR A 802 1.93 -1.28 -3.28
N LEU A 803 1.26 -2.43 -3.34
CA LEU A 803 1.44 -3.51 -2.39
C LEU A 803 2.53 -4.48 -2.86
N LYS A 804 3.31 -5.01 -1.90
CA LYS A 804 4.26 -6.09 -2.16
C LYS A 804 3.49 -7.38 -2.46
N GLY A 805 3.92 -8.15 -3.46
CA GLY A 805 3.29 -9.40 -3.86
C GLY A 805 4.31 -10.53 -4.05
N GLY A 806 5.59 -10.19 -4.24
CA GLY A 806 6.64 -11.19 -4.49
C GLY A 806 6.36 -12.07 -5.72
N HIS A 807 5.59 -11.55 -6.69
CA HIS A 807 5.17 -12.32 -7.87
C HIS A 807 6.34 -12.67 -8.77
N LYS A 808 6.25 -13.81 -9.45
CA LYS A 808 7.32 -14.34 -10.29
C LYS A 808 6.83 -14.58 -11.71
N LEU A 809 7.51 -14.00 -12.68
CA LEU A 809 7.33 -14.27 -14.11
C LEU A 809 8.57 -14.98 -14.65
N ILE A 810 8.41 -16.21 -15.14
CA ILE A 810 9.54 -17.06 -15.50
C ILE A 810 9.34 -17.64 -16.91
N ASN A 811 10.31 -17.44 -17.78
CA ASN A 811 10.32 -18.06 -19.10
C ASN A 811 9.05 -17.79 -19.92
N CYS A 812 8.53 -16.57 -19.85
CA CYS A 812 7.28 -16.16 -20.50
C CYS A 812 7.54 -15.25 -21.70
N VAL A 813 6.57 -15.23 -22.63
CA VAL A 813 6.63 -14.41 -23.85
C VAL A 813 5.41 -13.48 -23.91
N SER A 814 5.64 -12.21 -24.19
CA SER A 814 4.61 -11.20 -24.36
C SER A 814 4.78 -10.44 -25.65
N PHE A 815 3.78 -10.45 -26.54
CA PHE A 815 3.91 -9.72 -27.81
C PHE A 815 2.58 -9.16 -28.34
N GLY A 816 2.67 -8.05 -29.06
CA GLY A 816 1.54 -7.46 -29.77
C GLY A 816 0.39 -6.95 -28.87
N ASN A 817 0.55 -6.87 -27.57
CA ASN A 817 -0.47 -6.35 -26.65
C ASN A 817 -0.64 -4.83 -26.82
N HIS A 818 -1.86 -4.33 -26.59
CA HIS A 818 -2.20 -2.92 -26.81
C HIS A 818 -1.41 -1.98 -25.90
N ALA A 819 -1.30 -2.34 -24.63
CA ALA A 819 -0.52 -1.58 -23.66
C ALA A 819 0.84 -2.24 -23.36
N LYS A 820 1.21 -2.40 -22.10
CA LYS A 820 2.54 -2.93 -21.72
C LYS A 820 2.62 -4.45 -21.93
N GLY A 821 3.72 -4.93 -22.42
CA GLY A 821 3.97 -6.37 -22.48
C GLY A 821 4.09 -6.98 -21.08
N ILE A 822 4.91 -6.36 -20.22
CA ILE A 822 5.08 -6.73 -18.82
C ILE A 822 5.04 -5.45 -17.97
N THR A 823 4.27 -5.45 -16.92
CA THR A 823 4.20 -4.31 -15.98
C THR A 823 4.17 -4.78 -14.52
N SER A 824 4.91 -4.07 -13.66
CA SER A 824 4.79 -4.24 -12.21
C SER A 824 3.48 -3.70 -11.66
N ASN A 825 2.83 -2.81 -12.40
CA ASN A 825 1.61 -2.13 -12.01
C ASN A 825 1.66 -1.64 -10.54
N SER A 826 2.72 -0.92 -10.19
CA SER A 826 3.06 -0.40 -8.87
C SER A 826 3.54 -1.40 -7.81
N CYS A 827 3.57 -2.70 -8.06
CA CYS A 827 4.16 -3.68 -7.14
C CYS A 827 5.69 -3.51 -7.08
N PRO A 828 6.30 -3.37 -5.89
CA PRO A 828 7.71 -3.01 -5.76
C PRO A 828 8.69 -4.20 -5.78
N ASP A 829 8.22 -5.46 -5.71
CA ASP A 829 9.05 -6.63 -5.40
C ASP A 829 8.85 -7.84 -6.34
N ILE A 830 8.44 -7.61 -7.58
CA ILE A 830 8.31 -8.68 -8.59
C ILE A 830 9.67 -9.20 -9.06
N SER A 831 9.69 -10.44 -9.56
CA SER A 831 10.83 -10.99 -10.29
C SER A 831 10.46 -11.42 -11.71
N ILE A 832 11.33 -11.10 -12.67
CA ILE A 832 11.20 -11.45 -14.09
C ILE A 832 12.46 -12.22 -14.46
N THR A 833 12.30 -13.45 -14.93
CA THR A 833 13.43 -14.32 -15.24
C THR A 833 13.26 -14.97 -16.62
N ARG A 834 14.21 -14.78 -17.55
CA ARG A 834 14.23 -15.36 -18.88
C ARG A 834 12.95 -15.13 -19.69
N CYS A 835 12.46 -13.90 -19.70
CA CYS A 835 11.25 -13.52 -20.40
C CYS A 835 11.56 -12.76 -21.68
N THR A 836 10.62 -12.79 -22.63
CA THR A 836 10.71 -12.01 -23.87
C THR A 836 9.48 -11.12 -24.01
N ALA A 837 9.71 -9.82 -24.25
CA ALA A 837 8.66 -8.88 -24.64
C ALA A 837 8.96 -8.32 -26.02
N TYR A 838 7.99 -8.48 -26.94
CA TYR A 838 8.18 -8.07 -28.35
C TYR A 838 6.98 -7.30 -28.87
N ASN A 839 7.23 -6.14 -29.46
CA ASN A 839 6.23 -5.40 -30.21
C ASN A 839 4.94 -5.10 -29.42
N ASN A 840 5.07 -4.83 -28.10
CA ASN A 840 3.98 -4.39 -27.25
C ASN A 840 3.91 -2.86 -27.19
N GLY A 841 2.80 -2.34 -26.75
CA GLY A 841 2.63 -0.95 -26.41
C GLY A 841 2.06 -0.08 -27.53
N ASN A 842 1.62 1.10 -27.12
CA ASN A 842 1.14 2.18 -27.99
C ASN A 842 1.88 3.49 -27.63
N ALA A 843 1.49 4.62 -28.25
CA ALA A 843 2.13 5.93 -28.01
C ALA A 843 2.18 6.38 -26.54
N ASN A 844 1.34 5.79 -25.66
CA ASN A 844 1.24 6.13 -24.25
C ASN A 844 1.77 5.03 -23.30
N SER A 845 2.22 3.89 -23.84
CA SER A 845 2.60 2.71 -23.06
C SER A 845 4.03 2.23 -23.35
N TYR A 846 4.66 1.63 -22.35
CA TYR A 846 5.97 0.97 -22.47
C TYR A 846 5.78 -0.49 -22.89
N SER A 847 6.77 -1.10 -23.57
CA SER A 847 6.79 -2.56 -23.74
C SER A 847 7.02 -3.26 -22.39
N ILE A 848 7.95 -2.73 -21.62
CA ILE A 848 8.19 -3.11 -20.22
C ILE A 848 7.97 -1.87 -19.34
N GLY A 849 7.13 -1.96 -18.33
CA GLY A 849 6.83 -0.84 -17.41
C GLY A 849 6.97 -1.24 -15.95
N LEU A 850 8.16 -1.07 -15.36
CA LEU A 850 8.37 -1.25 -13.92
C LEU A 850 8.25 0.10 -13.21
N ASN A 851 7.21 0.28 -12.46
CA ASN A 851 6.91 1.50 -11.73
C ASN A 851 6.39 1.21 -10.33
N THR A 852 6.69 2.08 -9.41
CA THR A 852 6.13 2.15 -8.06
C THR A 852 6.28 3.59 -7.57
N MET A 853 5.90 3.89 -6.33
CA MET A 853 6.17 5.22 -5.76
C MET A 853 7.69 5.45 -5.64
N ASP A 854 8.12 6.70 -5.85
CA ASP A 854 9.54 7.07 -5.72
C ASP A 854 10.10 6.82 -4.31
N SER A 855 9.23 6.92 -3.30
CA SER A 855 9.55 6.68 -1.89
C SER A 855 9.67 5.20 -1.51
N MET A 856 9.17 4.29 -2.34
CA MET A 856 9.24 2.85 -2.05
C MET A 856 10.58 2.25 -2.46
N LEU A 857 11.07 1.31 -1.65
CA LEU A 857 12.20 0.48 -2.02
C LEU A 857 11.82 -0.38 -3.23
N LYS A 858 12.57 -0.24 -4.32
CA LYS A 858 12.37 -0.96 -5.56
C LYS A 858 13.14 -2.27 -5.47
N GLU A 859 12.45 -3.34 -5.14
CA GLU A 859 13.02 -4.69 -4.91
C GLU A 859 12.86 -5.60 -6.15
N TRP A 860 12.62 -5.01 -7.32
CA TRP A 860 12.49 -5.78 -8.56
C TRP A 860 13.76 -6.54 -8.90
N LYS A 861 13.59 -7.80 -9.36
CA LYS A 861 14.68 -8.64 -9.85
C LYS A 861 14.41 -9.01 -11.30
N VAL A 862 15.27 -8.59 -12.21
CA VAL A 862 15.11 -8.85 -13.64
C VAL A 862 16.37 -9.49 -14.18
N SER A 863 16.29 -10.67 -14.75
CA SER A 863 17.41 -11.40 -15.35
C SER A 863 17.00 -12.19 -16.58
N GLY A 864 17.86 -12.22 -17.61
CA GLY A 864 17.61 -12.91 -18.86
C GLY A 864 16.43 -12.34 -19.66
N LEU A 865 16.09 -11.07 -19.49
CA LEU A 865 15.01 -10.41 -20.21
C LEU A 865 15.47 -9.98 -21.60
N ILE A 866 14.65 -10.28 -22.63
CA ILE A 866 14.78 -9.71 -23.97
C ILE A 866 13.57 -8.80 -24.20
N SER A 867 13.81 -7.51 -24.43
CA SER A 867 12.77 -6.55 -24.80
C SER A 867 13.06 -5.95 -26.16
N MET A 868 12.10 -6.07 -27.07
CA MET A 868 12.22 -5.59 -28.46
C MET A 868 11.02 -4.73 -28.80
N SER A 869 11.23 -3.41 -28.77
CA SER A 869 10.19 -2.44 -29.17
C SER A 869 10.05 -2.35 -30.69
N LYS A 870 8.91 -1.81 -31.16
CA LYS A 870 8.66 -1.55 -32.59
C LYS A 870 9.69 -0.57 -33.14
N ALA A 871 10.14 -0.82 -34.36
CA ALA A 871 11.08 0.05 -35.06
C ALA A 871 10.54 1.46 -35.35
N ASP A 872 9.23 1.62 -35.47
CA ASP A 872 8.54 2.90 -35.68
C ASP A 872 8.23 3.67 -34.40
N LEU A 873 8.54 3.10 -33.25
CA LEU A 873 8.44 3.69 -31.89
C LEU A 873 7.19 4.55 -31.63
N THR A 874 6.02 3.99 -31.87
CA THR A 874 4.79 4.56 -31.35
C THR A 874 4.69 4.36 -29.82
N ALA A 875 5.37 3.34 -29.27
CA ALA A 875 5.48 3.08 -27.83
C ALA A 875 6.60 3.92 -27.19
N LYS A 876 6.47 4.21 -25.90
CA LYS A 876 7.53 4.81 -25.09
C LYS A 876 8.68 3.82 -24.90
N ALA A 877 9.88 4.35 -24.67
CA ALA A 877 11.03 3.54 -24.26
C ALA A 877 10.74 2.77 -22.97
N ASP A 878 11.31 1.58 -22.84
CA ASP A 878 11.12 0.74 -21.66
C ASP A 878 11.50 1.45 -20.35
N LEU A 879 10.68 1.26 -19.35
CA LEU A 879 10.89 1.78 -18.00
C LEU A 879 11.40 0.65 -17.10
N ILE A 880 12.70 0.44 -17.10
CA ILE A 880 13.40 -0.52 -16.24
C ILE A 880 14.53 0.22 -15.53
N PRO A 881 14.49 0.39 -14.20
CA PRO A 881 15.60 1.01 -13.47
C PRO A 881 16.84 0.10 -13.47
N PHE A 882 17.96 0.59 -13.96
CA PHE A 882 19.21 -0.18 -14.10
C PHE A 882 19.76 -0.76 -12.79
N SER A 883 19.53 -0.11 -11.67
CA SER A 883 20.04 -0.52 -10.35
C SER A 883 19.40 -1.82 -9.80
N GLN A 884 18.43 -2.41 -10.49
CA GLN A 884 17.56 -3.46 -9.94
C GLN A 884 17.57 -4.77 -10.76
N HIS A 885 18.42 -4.89 -11.77
CA HIS A 885 18.43 -6.06 -12.64
C HIS A 885 19.84 -6.58 -12.93
N GLY A 886 19.96 -7.86 -13.23
CA GLY A 886 21.19 -8.50 -13.67
C GLY A 886 21.69 -7.95 -15.01
N ASP A 887 22.92 -8.24 -15.37
CA ASP A 887 23.62 -7.76 -16.55
C ASP A 887 23.39 -8.63 -17.82
N ASP A 888 22.52 -9.61 -17.73
CA ASP A 888 22.12 -10.53 -18.80
C ASP A 888 20.81 -10.12 -19.53
N ASN A 889 20.39 -8.85 -19.38
CA ASN A 889 19.18 -8.33 -20.03
C ASN A 889 19.52 -7.59 -21.34
N TYR A 890 18.68 -7.79 -22.37
CA TYR A 890 18.85 -7.16 -23.69
C TYR A 890 17.63 -6.32 -24.03
N ILE A 891 17.86 -5.03 -24.25
CA ILE A 891 16.80 -4.07 -24.59
C ILE A 891 17.11 -3.46 -25.96
N TYR A 892 16.21 -3.69 -26.94
CA TYR A 892 16.27 -3.15 -28.28
C TYR A 892 15.12 -2.15 -28.48
N ASN A 893 15.48 -0.92 -28.85
CA ASN A 893 14.52 0.18 -29.00
C ASN A 893 14.18 0.52 -30.45
N GLY A 894 14.46 -0.37 -31.39
CA GLY A 894 14.19 -0.20 -32.82
C GLY A 894 15.36 0.41 -33.65
N SER A 895 16.29 1.12 -33.02
CA SER A 895 17.45 1.74 -33.74
C SER A 895 18.79 1.19 -33.29
N GLU A 896 18.94 0.84 -32.03
CA GLU A 896 20.18 0.35 -31.44
C GLU A 896 19.85 -0.72 -30.38
N SER A 897 20.76 -1.71 -30.25
CA SER A 897 20.64 -2.71 -29.18
C SER A 897 21.48 -2.26 -27.99
N TYR A 898 20.91 -2.39 -26.81
CA TYR A 898 21.56 -2.09 -25.53
C TYR A 898 21.43 -3.26 -24.58
N ASN A 899 22.44 -3.53 -23.78
CA ASN A 899 22.30 -4.34 -22.60
C ASN A 899 21.83 -3.47 -21.43
N ASN A 900 21.63 -4.08 -20.24
CA ASN A 900 21.22 -3.36 -19.05
C ASN A 900 22.21 -2.30 -18.54
N LEU A 901 23.46 -2.32 -19.00
CA LEU A 901 24.46 -1.30 -18.71
C LEU A 901 24.36 -0.07 -19.63
N GLY A 902 23.40 -0.06 -20.56
CA GLY A 902 23.25 1.01 -21.54
C GLY A 902 24.34 1.00 -22.64
N GLN A 903 25.10 -0.07 -22.71
CA GLN A 903 26.15 -0.24 -23.75
C GLN A 903 25.54 -0.76 -25.04
N LYS A 904 26.06 -0.27 -26.15
CA LYS A 904 25.68 -0.79 -27.46
C LYS A 904 26.14 -2.24 -27.60
N ALA A 905 25.21 -3.15 -27.93
CA ALA A 905 25.47 -4.58 -28.09
C ALA A 905 26.24 -4.87 -29.38
#